data_b06354a2f01692264baf34efc9a43ca7
#
_entry.id   b06354a2f01692264baf34efc9a43ca7
#
_cell.length_a   1.000
_cell.length_b   1.000
_cell.length_c   1.000
_cell.angle_alpha   90.00
_cell.angle_beta   90.00
_cell.angle_gamma   90.00
#
_symmetry.space_group_name_H-M   'P 1'
#
loop_
_entity.id
_entity.type
_entity.pdbx_description
1 polymer ?
#
loop_
_entity_poly.entity_id
_entity_poly.type
_entity_poly.pdbx_seq_one_letter_code
_entity_poly.pdbx_strand_id
1 'polypeptide(L)'
;MLKTCNHLVSRLPWLLVLLGPLNASSQTEKTLPALTNVVQVRQLPPEIAGKNLPLQLHGVVTYYDPLAYNLFIQDATAGIFVLMETNLAGTVAAGQEITLAGVSAKGDFAPIVRSPEIHVLGPGQMPAPRRINFDQLATGLEDSQWIEVSGLVRSATRFNDSFHDRYYLSLLMEGRRLMVSVRGLKEAEAAALVNTRVRLRGVCYSRFNMKRQLRMPWVAVSSPADLVIEEPSPGEPEEVSIAGLSQFNSQADFGHRLKVSGVVTLQKSDGSFFMQSGGTGLWVMTDPGMKLSPGDRVSVAGYTSPGQYTPYLEDAVVQILGKAGLPAPVTVTLEASLNSPEDFEGLLVQVNASLINLVAGPVQQTLVLQASNTIFTAHVESPQADARFRALKLGSEIILTGVFMAQPPNKWMPQQIRSREIPARERIVPDVYYPPPESVEIFLRSSANIAVRREPSWWTLARLLWTIGILSFILLAGLAWVVVLDRRVRRQTRIIQANVKHEGVLEERDRIAREFHDTLEQELAAITIQLDAVEAQFTGSPAAARRYLGLARNMTRRSLSEARRSVWDLRSHLLENSDLASALTELTAPLSAASGVEITVLSSGVPRKLPALTEHHFLRVTQEAIANALKHAGAKKINVTLNYKSTGVQLRLCDDGMGFDPATAGQAGGGHFGLLDMRERAEKIGAHFSLHSRPGNGTEIVITVADAGHAPNLAPPGHE
;
A
#
# COMPACT_ATOMS: atom_id res chain seq x y z
N MET A 1 1.85 -2.34 -34.84
CA MET A 1 1.83 -0.93 -35.25
C MET A 1 3.25 -0.45 -35.40
N LEU A 2 3.64 -0.33 -36.58
CA LEU A 2 4.72 0.32 -37.26
C LEU A 2 4.91 1.79 -36.88
N LYS A 3 6.17 2.23 -36.84
CA LYS A 3 6.77 3.39 -37.54
C LYS A 3 8.12 3.68 -36.90
N THR A 4 9.20 3.33 -37.58
CA THR A 4 10.04 4.17 -38.47
C THR A 4 10.49 5.50 -37.88
N CYS A 5 11.79 5.65 -37.76
CA CYS A 5 12.48 6.85 -38.18
C CYS A 5 13.91 6.54 -38.58
N ASN A 6 14.15 6.86 -39.86
CA ASN A 6 15.41 6.82 -40.61
C ASN A 6 16.11 8.20 -40.48
N HIS A 7 17.36 8.22 -40.88
CA HIS A 7 18.22 9.33 -41.34
C HIS A 7 19.08 10.07 -40.30
N LEU A 8 20.37 9.89 -40.40
CA LEU A 8 21.19 10.94 -41.02
C LEU A 8 22.61 10.43 -41.41
N VAL A 9 22.85 10.47 -42.71
CA VAL A 9 24.15 10.34 -43.37
C VAL A 9 24.78 11.74 -43.42
N SER A 10 26.09 11.89 -43.09
CA SER A 10 26.94 12.83 -43.85
C SER A 10 28.41 12.73 -43.47
N ARG A 11 29.15 12.31 -44.43
CA ARG A 11 30.39 12.94 -45.00
C ARG A 11 31.72 12.67 -44.37
N LEU A 12 32.50 11.95 -45.20
CA LEU A 12 33.96 11.84 -45.26
C LEU A 12 34.66 13.21 -45.32
N PRO A 13 35.99 13.22 -45.02
CA PRO A 13 36.89 13.27 -46.19
C PRO A 13 38.09 12.27 -46.14
N TRP A 14 38.50 11.95 -47.35
CA TRP A 14 39.63 11.18 -47.79
C TRP A 14 40.97 11.63 -47.24
N LEU A 15 41.79 10.69 -46.70
CA LEU A 15 43.22 10.86 -46.62
C LEU A 15 43.91 9.67 -47.29
N LEU A 16 44.51 9.91 -48.43
CA LEU A 16 45.40 9.00 -49.12
C LEU A 16 46.65 8.84 -48.29
N VAL A 17 47.00 7.61 -47.87
CA VAL A 17 48.31 7.24 -47.37
C VAL A 17 48.82 6.06 -48.20
N LEU A 18 49.99 6.28 -48.79
CA LEU A 18 50.78 5.38 -49.62
C LEU A 18 50.99 3.99 -48.97
N LEU A 19 50.56 2.96 -49.70
CA LEU A 19 50.84 1.59 -49.40
C LEU A 19 52.21 1.20 -49.96
N GLY A 20 53.18 0.95 -49.06
CA GLY A 20 54.30 0.07 -49.34
C GLY A 20 53.86 -1.40 -49.24
N PRO A 21 54.48 -2.32 -49.92
CA PRO A 21 54.11 -3.73 -49.89
C PRO A 21 54.47 -4.31 -48.52
N LEU A 22 53.44 -4.53 -47.66
CA LEU A 22 53.59 -5.40 -46.51
C LEU A 22 53.60 -6.85 -47.01
N ASN A 23 54.75 -7.47 -46.84
CA ASN A 23 54.92 -8.92 -46.93
C ASN A 23 53.86 -9.56 -46.04
N ALA A 24 52.85 -10.20 -46.62
CA ALA A 24 51.97 -11.10 -45.94
C ALA A 24 52.79 -12.33 -45.54
N SER A 25 53.32 -12.29 -44.29
CA SER A 25 53.70 -13.52 -43.62
C SER A 25 52.45 -14.36 -43.52
N SER A 26 52.35 -15.43 -44.26
CA SER A 26 51.41 -16.50 -44.06
C SER A 26 51.59 -16.98 -42.61
N GLN A 27 50.75 -16.51 -41.70
CA GLN A 27 50.62 -17.17 -40.43
C GLN A 27 50.07 -18.58 -40.78
N THR A 28 50.99 -19.54 -40.75
CA THR A 28 50.64 -20.92 -40.69
C THR A 28 49.67 -21.06 -39.53
N GLU A 29 48.37 -21.25 -39.82
CA GLU A 29 47.36 -21.65 -38.84
C GLU A 29 47.98 -22.83 -38.10
N LYS A 30 48.42 -22.60 -36.84
CA LYS A 30 48.79 -23.71 -35.97
C LYS A 30 47.54 -24.57 -35.86
N THR A 31 47.42 -25.60 -36.68
CA THR A 31 46.44 -26.68 -36.54
C THR A 31 46.61 -27.20 -35.12
N LEU A 32 45.67 -26.85 -34.26
CA LEU A 32 45.59 -27.43 -32.92
C LEU A 32 45.59 -28.95 -33.07
N PRO A 33 46.42 -29.69 -32.32
CA PRO A 33 46.40 -31.12 -32.38
C PRO A 33 44.99 -31.65 -32.17
N ALA A 34 44.53 -32.52 -33.05
CA ALA A 34 43.20 -33.13 -32.94
C ALA A 34 43.08 -33.88 -31.61
N LEU A 35 41.94 -33.75 -30.92
CA LEU A 35 41.64 -34.52 -29.73
C LEU A 35 41.44 -35.98 -30.12
N THR A 36 42.17 -36.90 -29.48
CA THR A 36 42.24 -38.29 -29.90
C THR A 36 41.55 -39.27 -28.96
N ASN A 37 41.12 -38.84 -27.78
CA ASN A 37 40.36 -39.68 -26.87
C ASN A 37 39.18 -38.89 -26.23
N VAL A 38 38.19 -39.66 -25.80
CA VAL A 38 36.93 -39.10 -25.31
C VAL A 38 37.11 -38.27 -24.06
N VAL A 39 37.98 -38.68 -23.13
CA VAL A 39 38.15 -37.94 -21.86
C VAL A 39 38.69 -36.52 -22.11
N GLN A 40 39.54 -36.33 -23.12
CA GLN A 40 40.04 -35.00 -23.50
C GLN A 40 38.88 -34.06 -23.91
N VAL A 41 37.91 -34.61 -24.67
CA VAL A 41 36.73 -33.81 -25.08
C VAL A 41 35.82 -33.52 -23.91
N ARG A 42 35.54 -34.51 -23.05
CA ARG A 42 34.64 -34.38 -21.90
C ARG A 42 35.16 -33.41 -20.83
N GLN A 43 36.48 -33.31 -20.68
CA GLN A 43 37.10 -32.38 -19.71
C GLN A 43 37.20 -30.93 -20.19
N LEU A 44 36.84 -30.65 -21.44
CA LEU A 44 36.85 -29.29 -21.95
C LEU A 44 35.81 -28.45 -21.20
N PRO A 45 36.19 -27.23 -20.74
CA PRO A 45 35.19 -26.24 -20.33
C PRO A 45 34.22 -25.94 -21.47
N PRO A 46 32.95 -25.68 -21.21
CA PRO A 46 31.92 -25.46 -22.22
C PRO A 46 32.28 -24.39 -23.26
N GLU A 47 32.96 -23.31 -22.82
CA GLU A 47 33.40 -22.21 -23.67
C GLU A 47 34.54 -22.67 -24.66
N ILE A 48 35.34 -23.61 -24.24
CA ILE A 48 36.41 -24.15 -25.06
C ILE A 48 35.84 -25.22 -26.00
N ALA A 49 35.00 -26.13 -25.48
CA ALA A 49 34.32 -27.14 -26.31
C ALA A 49 33.50 -26.50 -27.44
N GLY A 50 32.90 -25.31 -27.19
CA GLY A 50 32.14 -24.56 -28.20
C GLY A 50 32.97 -23.89 -29.29
N LYS A 51 34.32 -24.02 -29.28
CA LYS A 51 35.21 -23.47 -30.31
C LYS A 51 35.40 -24.41 -31.52
N ASN A 52 34.62 -25.49 -31.59
CA ASN A 52 34.69 -26.47 -32.69
C ASN A 52 36.11 -27.05 -32.90
N LEU A 53 36.75 -27.50 -31.80
CA LEU A 53 38.08 -28.10 -31.87
C LEU A 53 38.02 -29.40 -32.67
N PRO A 54 38.95 -29.66 -33.61
CA PRO A 54 38.98 -30.88 -34.38
C PRO A 54 39.25 -32.09 -33.49
N LEU A 55 38.56 -33.17 -33.75
CA LEU A 55 38.75 -34.42 -33.01
C LEU A 55 38.77 -35.62 -33.98
N GLN A 56 39.49 -36.63 -33.56
CA GLN A 56 39.52 -37.94 -34.22
C GLN A 56 39.47 -39.01 -33.14
N LEU A 57 38.32 -39.62 -32.98
CA LEU A 57 38.07 -40.63 -31.94
C LEU A 57 37.99 -42.02 -32.54
N HIS A 58 38.38 -42.99 -31.73
CA HIS A 58 38.23 -44.41 -32.03
C HIS A 58 37.51 -45.05 -30.85
N GLY A 59 36.45 -45.80 -31.09
CA GLY A 59 35.68 -46.42 -30.03
C GLY A 59 34.57 -47.32 -30.50
N VAL A 60 33.82 -47.87 -29.54
CA VAL A 60 32.73 -48.80 -29.83
C VAL A 60 31.41 -48.06 -29.69
N VAL A 61 30.49 -48.28 -30.60
CA VAL A 61 29.10 -47.77 -30.50
C VAL A 61 28.37 -48.49 -29.37
N THR A 62 28.06 -47.75 -28.33
CA THR A 62 27.35 -48.30 -27.16
C THR A 62 25.82 -48.17 -27.30
N TYR A 63 25.36 -47.16 -28.03
CA TYR A 63 23.95 -47.00 -28.34
C TYR A 63 23.77 -46.18 -29.63
N TYR A 64 22.82 -46.56 -30.44
CA TYR A 64 22.42 -45.80 -31.62
C TYR A 64 20.89 -45.78 -31.77
N ASP A 65 20.34 -44.61 -31.95
CA ASP A 65 18.92 -44.37 -32.18
C ASP A 65 18.72 -43.61 -33.51
N PRO A 66 18.36 -44.29 -34.57
CA PRO A 66 18.18 -43.69 -35.89
C PRO A 66 16.94 -42.74 -35.94
N LEU A 67 15.95 -42.94 -35.06
CA LEU A 67 14.75 -42.09 -35.02
C LEU A 67 14.99 -40.80 -34.27
N ALA A 68 15.82 -40.86 -33.21
CA ALA A 68 16.16 -39.69 -32.39
C ALA A 68 17.49 -39.04 -32.81
N TYR A 69 18.19 -39.59 -33.81
CA TYR A 69 19.51 -39.10 -34.23
C TYR A 69 20.55 -39.07 -33.11
N ASN A 70 20.44 -40.03 -32.18
CA ASN A 70 21.31 -40.10 -31.02
C ASN A 70 22.31 -41.24 -31.20
N LEU A 71 23.59 -40.94 -31.15
CA LEU A 71 24.67 -41.89 -31.16
C LEU A 71 25.53 -41.71 -29.90
N PHE A 72 25.87 -42.82 -29.26
CA PHE A 72 26.83 -42.84 -28.15
C PHE A 72 27.97 -43.80 -28.52
N ILE A 73 29.17 -43.32 -28.31
CA ILE A 73 30.39 -44.13 -28.48
C ILE A 73 31.17 -44.11 -27.17
N GLN A 74 31.93 -45.17 -26.96
CA GLN A 74 32.83 -45.26 -25.81
C GLN A 74 34.19 -45.80 -26.25
N ASP A 75 35.26 -45.13 -25.82
CA ASP A 75 36.62 -45.60 -25.95
C ASP A 75 37.11 -46.18 -24.61
N ALA A 76 38.40 -46.49 -24.48
CA ALA A 76 39.00 -47.00 -23.25
C ALA A 76 38.96 -45.97 -22.10
N THR A 77 38.70 -44.68 -22.38
CA THR A 77 38.75 -43.58 -21.41
C THR A 77 37.38 -43.17 -20.90
N ALA A 78 36.38 -43.05 -21.79
CA ALA A 78 35.02 -42.62 -21.42
C ALA A 78 34.03 -42.79 -22.58
N GLY A 79 32.73 -42.61 -22.28
CA GLY A 79 31.66 -42.48 -23.28
C GLY A 79 31.34 -41.03 -23.62
N ILE A 80 30.85 -40.78 -24.85
CA ILE A 80 30.45 -39.46 -25.34
C ILE A 80 29.24 -39.54 -26.25
N PHE A 81 28.40 -38.50 -26.17
CA PHE A 81 27.29 -38.29 -27.09
C PHE A 81 27.77 -37.65 -28.39
N VAL A 82 27.29 -38.17 -29.51
CA VAL A 82 27.54 -37.69 -30.85
C VAL A 82 26.22 -37.24 -31.48
N LEU A 83 26.12 -35.96 -31.76
CA LEU A 83 24.94 -35.40 -32.40
C LEU A 83 24.97 -35.70 -33.90
N MET A 84 24.03 -36.50 -34.35
CA MET A 84 23.87 -36.87 -35.75
C MET A 84 22.99 -35.85 -36.48
N GLU A 85 23.40 -35.46 -37.67
CA GLU A 85 22.62 -34.64 -38.58
C GLU A 85 21.89 -35.45 -39.66
N THR A 86 22.34 -36.67 -39.87
CA THR A 86 21.79 -37.64 -40.85
C THR A 86 21.49 -38.96 -40.21
N ASN A 87 20.50 -39.68 -40.77
CA ASN A 87 20.18 -41.04 -40.35
C ASN A 87 21.14 -42.03 -40.98
N LEU A 88 21.87 -42.81 -40.18
CA LEU A 88 22.77 -43.87 -40.60
C LEU A 88 22.15 -45.29 -40.37
N ALA A 89 20.83 -45.41 -40.42
CA ALA A 89 20.15 -46.70 -40.24
C ALA A 89 20.64 -47.69 -41.24
N GLY A 90 20.99 -48.88 -40.75
CA GLY A 90 21.58 -49.99 -41.59
C GLY A 90 23.09 -49.89 -41.80
N THR A 91 23.71 -48.74 -41.43
CA THR A 91 25.17 -48.57 -41.55
C THR A 91 25.86 -48.66 -40.19
N VAL A 92 25.23 -48.12 -39.11
CA VAL A 92 25.78 -48.11 -37.76
C VAL A 92 24.86 -48.88 -36.81
N ALA A 93 25.44 -49.71 -35.98
CA ALA A 93 24.73 -50.45 -34.93
C ALA A 93 25.57 -50.56 -33.66
N ALA A 94 24.88 -50.73 -32.50
CA ALA A 94 25.53 -50.96 -31.22
C ALA A 94 26.46 -52.22 -31.31
N GLY A 95 27.63 -52.17 -30.70
CA GLY A 95 28.65 -53.20 -30.73
C GLY A 95 29.62 -53.12 -31.93
N GLN A 96 29.48 -52.15 -32.81
CA GLN A 96 30.45 -51.91 -33.87
C GLN A 96 31.59 -50.99 -33.40
N GLU A 97 32.78 -51.28 -33.85
CA GLU A 97 33.93 -50.40 -33.68
C GLU A 97 34.00 -49.41 -34.83
N ILE A 98 34.21 -48.18 -34.51
CA ILE A 98 34.22 -47.08 -35.47
C ILE A 98 35.39 -46.14 -35.26
N THR A 99 35.81 -45.46 -36.31
CA THR A 99 36.54 -44.17 -36.22
C THR A 99 35.59 -43.03 -36.54
N LEU A 100 35.80 -41.96 -35.86
CA LEU A 100 34.94 -40.77 -35.95
C LEU A 100 35.83 -39.54 -36.03
N ALA A 101 35.75 -38.79 -37.13
CA ALA A 101 36.28 -37.42 -37.24
C ALA A 101 35.13 -36.43 -37.05
N GLY A 102 35.40 -35.29 -36.41
CA GLY A 102 34.38 -34.28 -36.16
C GLY A 102 34.89 -33.09 -35.37
N VAL A 103 33.99 -32.34 -34.76
CA VAL A 103 34.35 -31.19 -33.96
C VAL A 103 33.71 -31.24 -32.57
N SER A 104 34.39 -30.70 -31.60
CA SER A 104 33.83 -30.54 -30.25
C SER A 104 32.71 -29.50 -30.24
N ALA A 105 31.72 -29.69 -29.37
CA ALA A 105 30.70 -28.71 -29.09
C ALA A 105 30.36 -28.70 -27.60
N LYS A 106 29.87 -27.56 -27.11
CA LYS A 106 29.59 -27.38 -25.67
C LYS A 106 28.50 -28.34 -25.16
N GLY A 107 27.62 -28.84 -26.05
CA GLY A 107 26.43 -29.60 -25.67
C GLY A 107 25.48 -28.83 -24.74
N ASP A 108 24.40 -29.48 -24.36
CA ASP A 108 23.40 -28.88 -23.45
C ASP A 108 23.61 -29.30 -21.98
N PHE A 109 24.40 -30.34 -21.72
CA PHE A 109 24.84 -30.76 -20.37
C PHE A 109 26.35 -30.95 -20.32
N ALA A 110 26.89 -31.87 -21.05
CA ALA A 110 28.32 -32.14 -21.18
C ALA A 110 28.81 -31.81 -22.59
N PRO A 111 30.14 -31.68 -22.82
CA PRO A 111 30.69 -31.56 -24.16
C PRO A 111 30.31 -32.75 -25.04
N ILE A 112 30.03 -32.47 -26.31
CA ILE A 112 29.57 -33.46 -27.30
C ILE A 112 30.40 -33.39 -28.59
N VAL A 113 30.20 -34.35 -29.45
CA VAL A 113 30.72 -34.34 -30.85
C VAL A 113 29.63 -33.83 -31.78
N ARG A 114 29.99 -32.98 -32.74
CA ARG A 114 29.13 -32.51 -33.85
C ARG A 114 29.78 -32.77 -35.21
N SER A 115 28.92 -32.78 -36.24
CA SER A 115 29.31 -32.95 -37.63
C SER A 115 30.24 -34.15 -37.82
N PRO A 116 29.83 -35.36 -37.40
CA PRO A 116 30.67 -36.54 -37.44
C PRO A 116 30.81 -37.12 -38.85
N GLU A 117 32.02 -37.45 -39.23
CA GLU A 117 32.33 -38.38 -40.30
C GLU A 117 32.68 -39.75 -39.69
N ILE A 118 31.90 -40.79 -39.98
CA ILE A 118 31.97 -42.06 -39.30
C ILE A 118 32.40 -43.15 -40.31
N HIS A 119 33.44 -43.88 -39.94
CA HIS A 119 33.86 -45.06 -40.66
C HIS A 119 33.74 -46.31 -39.77
N VAL A 120 32.89 -47.23 -40.16
CA VAL A 120 32.71 -48.53 -39.47
C VAL A 120 33.88 -49.46 -39.81
N LEU A 121 34.57 -49.96 -38.78
CA LEU A 121 35.67 -50.83 -38.90
C LEU A 121 35.25 -52.30 -38.87
N GLY A 122 34.16 -52.63 -38.24
CA GLY A 122 33.63 -53.97 -38.11
C GLY A 122 33.04 -54.25 -36.73
N PRO A 123 32.79 -55.47 -36.33
CA PRO A 123 32.38 -55.81 -34.97
C PRO A 123 33.44 -55.43 -33.95
N GLY A 124 33.04 -54.70 -32.90
CA GLY A 124 33.88 -54.32 -31.79
C GLY A 124 33.50 -55.07 -30.50
N GLN A 125 34.35 -54.94 -29.49
CA GLN A 125 34.08 -55.50 -28.18
C GLN A 125 33.43 -54.45 -27.31
N MET A 126 32.19 -54.67 -26.83
CA MET A 126 31.51 -53.76 -25.87
C MET A 126 32.38 -53.59 -24.64
N PRO A 127 32.47 -52.31 -24.12
CA PRO A 127 33.20 -52.06 -22.89
C PRO A 127 32.58 -52.87 -21.73
N ALA A 128 33.39 -53.20 -20.71
CA ALA A 128 32.87 -53.80 -19.50
C ALA A 128 31.92 -52.81 -18.80
N PRO A 129 30.65 -53.17 -18.55
CA PRO A 129 29.72 -52.24 -17.94
C PRO A 129 30.10 -51.98 -16.48
N ARG A 130 30.06 -50.74 -16.08
CA ARG A 130 30.27 -50.35 -14.68
C ARG A 130 28.96 -50.51 -13.91
N ARG A 131 28.98 -51.27 -12.81
CA ARG A 131 27.83 -51.39 -11.93
C ARG A 131 27.70 -50.13 -11.11
N ILE A 132 26.56 -49.45 -11.23
CA ILE A 132 26.34 -48.09 -10.70
C ILE A 132 25.10 -48.11 -9.82
N ASN A 133 25.16 -47.37 -8.67
CA ASN A 133 24.03 -47.10 -7.79
C ASN A 133 23.31 -45.78 -8.19
N PHE A 134 22.14 -45.54 -7.57
CA PHE A 134 21.36 -44.36 -7.93
C PHE A 134 22.06 -43.03 -7.54
N ASP A 135 22.79 -42.99 -6.42
CA ASP A 135 23.52 -41.79 -5.99
C ASP A 135 24.61 -41.41 -7.00
N GLN A 136 25.30 -42.38 -7.54
CA GLN A 136 26.30 -42.17 -8.61
C GLN A 136 25.64 -41.61 -9.88
N LEU A 137 24.50 -42.16 -10.30
CA LEU A 137 23.74 -41.66 -11.46
C LEU A 137 23.31 -40.20 -11.24
N ALA A 138 22.88 -39.85 -10.03
CA ALA A 138 22.40 -38.51 -9.67
C ALA A 138 23.51 -37.46 -9.71
N THR A 139 24.79 -37.83 -9.71
CA THR A 139 25.90 -36.87 -9.89
C THR A 139 25.99 -36.32 -11.31
N GLY A 140 25.47 -37.02 -12.30
CA GLY A 140 25.63 -36.72 -13.74
C GLY A 140 27.02 -37.08 -14.32
N LEU A 141 27.93 -37.59 -13.49
CA LEU A 141 29.27 -37.97 -13.96
C LEU A 141 29.23 -39.20 -14.92
N GLU A 142 28.21 -40.03 -14.75
CA GLU A 142 28.00 -41.22 -15.58
C GLU A 142 27.28 -40.94 -16.90
N ASP A 143 27.05 -39.65 -17.22
CA ASP A 143 26.46 -39.28 -18.51
C ASP A 143 27.27 -39.85 -19.67
N SER A 144 26.59 -40.42 -20.66
CA SER A 144 27.16 -41.09 -21.84
C SER A 144 27.97 -42.36 -21.56
N GLN A 145 28.04 -42.86 -20.32
CA GLN A 145 28.78 -44.08 -19.99
C GLN A 145 27.93 -45.35 -20.20
N TRP A 146 28.58 -46.43 -20.59
CA TRP A 146 28.02 -47.80 -20.64
C TRP A 146 28.01 -48.38 -19.23
N ILE A 147 26.80 -48.59 -18.70
CA ILE A 147 26.61 -48.94 -17.28
C ILE A 147 25.74 -50.20 -17.13
N GLU A 148 25.79 -50.81 -15.96
CA GLU A 148 24.90 -51.86 -15.49
C GLU A 148 24.16 -51.37 -14.23
N VAL A 149 22.83 -51.47 -14.24
CA VAL A 149 21.96 -51.17 -13.09
C VAL A 149 21.00 -52.30 -12.83
N SER A 150 20.59 -52.50 -11.58
CA SER A 150 19.60 -53.48 -11.16
C SER A 150 18.49 -52.79 -10.36
N GLY A 151 17.24 -53.20 -10.59
CA GLY A 151 16.08 -52.66 -9.87
C GLY A 151 14.79 -53.40 -10.22
N LEU A 152 13.74 -53.12 -9.47
CA LEU A 152 12.42 -53.66 -9.67
C LEU A 152 11.66 -52.85 -10.72
N VAL A 153 11.14 -53.52 -11.77
CA VAL A 153 10.31 -52.88 -12.80
C VAL A 153 8.92 -52.62 -12.24
N ARG A 154 8.57 -51.37 -12.02
CA ARG A 154 7.26 -50.96 -11.47
C ARG A 154 6.21 -50.78 -12.55
N SER A 155 6.60 -50.24 -13.71
CA SER A 155 5.72 -50.06 -14.84
C SER A 155 6.49 -50.18 -16.16
N ALA A 156 5.79 -50.58 -17.20
CA ALA A 156 6.27 -50.61 -18.57
C ALA A 156 5.24 -49.91 -19.44
N THR A 157 5.56 -48.72 -19.92
CA THR A 157 4.64 -47.89 -20.68
C THR A 157 5.19 -47.59 -22.08
N ARG A 158 4.28 -47.43 -23.02
CA ARG A 158 4.60 -46.95 -24.37
C ARG A 158 4.00 -45.55 -24.51
N PHE A 159 4.84 -44.57 -24.65
CA PHE A 159 4.33 -43.22 -24.89
C PHE A 159 3.81 -43.12 -26.33
N ASN A 160 2.79 -42.37 -26.56
CA ASN A 160 2.27 -42.06 -27.89
C ASN A 160 3.11 -40.91 -28.50
N ASP A 161 4.44 -41.16 -28.56
CA ASP A 161 5.40 -40.26 -29.16
C ASP A 161 5.80 -40.74 -30.56
N SER A 162 6.70 -40.05 -31.22
CA SER A 162 7.26 -40.42 -32.53
C SER A 162 8.15 -41.67 -32.49
N PHE A 163 8.38 -42.24 -31.31
CA PHE A 163 9.32 -43.36 -31.07
C PHE A 163 8.57 -44.66 -30.75
N HIS A 164 7.86 -45.20 -31.71
CA HIS A 164 7.01 -46.39 -31.53
C HIS A 164 7.80 -47.70 -31.34
N ASP A 165 9.12 -47.68 -31.38
CA ASP A 165 9.99 -48.86 -31.33
C ASP A 165 10.44 -49.22 -29.90
N ARG A 166 9.95 -48.53 -28.85
CA ARG A 166 10.46 -48.70 -27.49
C ARG A 166 9.39 -48.67 -26.40
N TYR A 167 9.73 -49.33 -25.31
CA TYR A 167 9.03 -49.22 -24.04
C TYR A 167 9.87 -48.43 -23.03
N TYR A 168 9.20 -47.72 -22.18
CA TYR A 168 9.79 -46.98 -21.06
C TYR A 168 9.46 -47.75 -19.79
N LEU A 169 10.51 -48.26 -19.13
CA LEU A 169 10.40 -48.95 -17.86
C LEU A 169 10.67 -47.97 -16.73
N SER A 170 9.79 -47.94 -15.71
CA SER A 170 10.06 -47.28 -14.43
C SER A 170 10.72 -48.30 -13.50
N LEU A 171 12.00 -48.10 -13.22
CA LEU A 171 12.79 -49.01 -12.38
C LEU A 171 12.89 -48.43 -10.98
N LEU A 172 12.50 -49.17 -9.95
CA LEU A 172 12.76 -48.83 -8.56
C LEU A 172 14.16 -49.33 -8.18
N MET A 173 15.08 -48.41 -7.93
CA MET A 173 16.44 -48.64 -7.54
C MET A 173 16.74 -47.90 -6.26
N GLU A 174 17.02 -48.62 -5.18
CA GLU A 174 17.33 -48.03 -3.85
C GLU A 174 16.25 -47.00 -3.36
N GLY A 175 14.97 -47.31 -3.57
CA GLY A 175 13.86 -46.44 -3.16
C GLY A 175 13.58 -45.26 -4.10
N ARG A 176 14.30 -45.14 -5.22
CA ARG A 176 14.16 -44.03 -6.18
C ARG A 176 13.82 -44.56 -7.57
N ARG A 177 13.14 -43.76 -8.38
CA ARG A 177 12.73 -44.11 -9.73
C ARG A 177 13.80 -43.74 -10.75
N LEU A 178 14.24 -44.74 -11.53
CA LEU A 178 15.08 -44.59 -12.70
C LEU A 178 14.25 -44.91 -13.95
N MET A 179 14.25 -44.01 -14.92
CA MET A 179 13.59 -44.24 -16.20
C MET A 179 14.56 -44.93 -17.18
N VAL A 180 14.10 -45.98 -17.79
CA VAL A 180 14.85 -46.77 -18.74
C VAL A 180 14.09 -46.91 -20.05
N SER A 181 14.69 -46.53 -21.17
CA SER A 181 14.14 -46.79 -22.51
C SER A 181 14.72 -48.06 -23.10
N VAL A 182 13.89 -49.02 -23.47
CA VAL A 182 14.31 -50.30 -24.07
C VAL A 182 13.74 -50.39 -25.47
N ARG A 183 14.63 -50.50 -26.46
CA ARG A 183 14.23 -50.65 -27.87
C ARG A 183 13.95 -52.11 -28.21
N GLY A 184 13.01 -52.33 -29.13
CA GLY A 184 12.70 -53.63 -29.67
C GLY A 184 11.96 -54.59 -28.73
N LEU A 185 11.48 -54.08 -27.56
CA LEU A 185 10.70 -54.88 -26.61
C LEU A 185 9.26 -55.02 -27.13
N LYS A 186 8.71 -56.23 -27.11
CA LYS A 186 7.33 -56.49 -27.48
C LYS A 186 6.40 -56.26 -26.32
N GLU A 187 5.11 -56.00 -26.58
CA GLU A 187 4.09 -55.70 -25.56
C GLU A 187 3.99 -56.82 -24.50
N ALA A 188 3.93 -58.08 -24.92
CA ALA A 188 3.86 -59.21 -24.00
C ALA A 188 5.11 -59.33 -23.12
N GLU A 189 6.31 -59.06 -23.72
CA GLU A 189 7.59 -59.07 -23.00
C GLU A 189 7.62 -57.92 -21.98
N ALA A 190 7.22 -56.70 -22.38
CA ALA A 190 7.16 -55.54 -21.51
C ALA A 190 6.20 -55.76 -20.34
N ALA A 191 5.02 -56.35 -20.60
CA ALA A 191 4.04 -56.67 -19.55
C ALA A 191 4.60 -57.71 -18.56
N ALA A 192 5.33 -58.73 -19.06
CA ALA A 192 5.93 -59.79 -18.23
C ALA A 192 7.08 -59.28 -17.36
N LEU A 193 7.70 -58.15 -17.70
CA LEU A 193 8.76 -57.54 -16.88
C LEU A 193 8.21 -56.80 -15.67
N VAL A 194 6.95 -56.42 -15.68
CA VAL A 194 6.37 -55.65 -14.54
C VAL A 194 6.36 -56.56 -13.31
N ASN A 195 6.79 -55.98 -12.18
CA ASN A 195 6.93 -56.69 -10.91
C ASN A 195 8.09 -57.73 -10.88
N THR A 196 9.05 -57.65 -11.83
CA THR A 196 10.29 -58.42 -11.80
C THR A 196 11.47 -57.56 -11.41
N ARG A 197 12.46 -58.17 -10.75
CA ARG A 197 13.77 -57.51 -10.57
C ARG A 197 14.61 -57.82 -11.80
N VAL A 198 15.08 -56.78 -12.43
CA VAL A 198 15.90 -56.88 -13.61
C VAL A 198 17.28 -56.27 -13.43
N ARG A 199 18.25 -56.85 -14.09
CA ARG A 199 19.55 -56.24 -14.32
C ARG A 199 19.66 -55.89 -15.79
N LEU A 200 20.01 -54.65 -16.07
CA LEU A 200 20.11 -54.16 -17.44
C LEU A 200 21.40 -53.39 -17.69
N ARG A 201 21.86 -53.47 -18.94
CA ARG A 201 23.01 -52.74 -19.45
C ARG A 201 22.55 -51.72 -20.45
N GLY A 202 23.10 -50.53 -20.34
CA GLY A 202 22.70 -49.46 -21.24
C GLY A 202 23.59 -48.22 -21.08
N VAL A 203 23.30 -47.23 -21.89
CA VAL A 203 23.98 -45.95 -21.83
C VAL A 203 23.21 -45.02 -20.90
N CYS A 204 23.89 -44.46 -19.87
CA CYS A 204 23.34 -43.39 -19.08
C CYS A 204 23.27 -42.11 -19.91
N TYR A 205 22.13 -41.43 -19.89
CA TYR A 205 22.03 -40.12 -20.48
C TYR A 205 21.22 -39.19 -19.58
N SER A 206 21.61 -37.93 -19.61
CA SER A 206 21.08 -36.94 -18.68
C SER A 206 19.93 -36.14 -19.30
N ARG A 207 18.84 -35.99 -18.55
CA ARG A 207 17.82 -34.95 -18.84
C ARG A 207 18.17 -33.70 -18.08
N PHE A 208 18.17 -32.57 -18.75
CA PHE A 208 18.60 -31.25 -18.21
C PHE A 208 17.58 -30.17 -18.51
N ASN A 209 17.70 -29.06 -17.81
CA ASN A 209 16.89 -27.87 -18.02
C ASN A 209 17.63 -26.86 -18.91
N MET A 210 16.97 -25.75 -19.25
CA MET A 210 17.54 -24.66 -20.06
C MET A 210 18.77 -24.00 -19.43
N LYS A 211 19.02 -24.21 -18.13
CA LYS A 211 20.21 -23.74 -17.40
C LYS A 211 21.34 -24.80 -17.39
N ARG A 212 21.20 -25.88 -18.15
CA ARG A 212 22.16 -26.99 -18.22
C ARG A 212 22.32 -27.76 -16.90
N GLN A 213 21.31 -27.73 -16.03
CA GLN A 213 21.31 -28.44 -14.77
C GLN A 213 20.65 -29.80 -14.96
N LEU A 214 21.27 -30.86 -14.41
CA LEU A 214 20.73 -32.22 -14.41
C LEU A 214 19.33 -32.20 -13.72
N ARG A 215 18.34 -32.76 -14.40
CA ARG A 215 17.02 -33.00 -13.83
C ARG A 215 16.85 -34.42 -13.33
N MET A 216 17.20 -35.38 -14.18
CA MET A 216 17.18 -36.80 -13.84
C MET A 216 18.05 -37.58 -14.81
N PRO A 217 18.74 -38.64 -14.33
CA PRO A 217 19.40 -39.62 -15.20
C PRO A 217 18.37 -40.55 -15.83
N TRP A 218 18.67 -40.99 -17.03
CA TRP A 218 17.95 -42.03 -17.76
C TRP A 218 18.93 -43.06 -18.25
N VAL A 219 18.43 -44.26 -18.58
CA VAL A 219 19.25 -45.30 -19.25
C VAL A 219 18.60 -45.70 -20.56
N ALA A 220 19.40 -45.74 -21.62
CA ALA A 220 18.98 -46.20 -22.93
C ALA A 220 19.55 -47.60 -23.17
N VAL A 221 18.69 -48.58 -23.43
CA VAL A 221 19.01 -49.97 -23.69
C VAL A 221 18.75 -50.26 -25.16
N SER A 222 19.77 -50.75 -25.84
CA SER A 222 19.76 -50.98 -27.30
C SER A 222 18.90 -52.17 -27.71
N SER A 223 18.84 -53.19 -26.87
CA SER A 223 18.18 -54.47 -27.20
C SER A 223 17.61 -55.13 -25.94
N PRO A 224 16.51 -55.88 -26.02
CA PRO A 224 16.06 -56.74 -24.92
C PRO A 224 17.10 -57.77 -24.45
N ALA A 225 18.09 -58.12 -25.26
CA ALA A 225 19.18 -58.98 -24.87
C ALA A 225 20.09 -58.41 -23.77
N ASP A 226 20.13 -57.11 -23.62
CA ASP A 226 20.85 -56.40 -22.56
C ASP A 226 20.11 -56.39 -21.21
N LEU A 227 18.97 -57.12 -21.13
CA LEU A 227 18.12 -57.18 -19.93
C LEU A 227 18.07 -58.62 -19.45
N VAL A 228 18.38 -58.81 -18.18
CA VAL A 228 18.35 -60.12 -17.51
C VAL A 228 17.40 -60.04 -16.31
N ILE A 229 16.46 -60.97 -16.23
CA ILE A 229 15.60 -61.12 -15.05
C ILE A 229 16.41 -61.78 -13.94
N GLU A 230 16.60 -61.07 -12.82
CA GLU A 230 17.26 -61.58 -11.61
C GLU A 230 16.29 -62.32 -10.69
N GLU A 231 15.10 -61.70 -10.50
CA GLU A 231 14.02 -62.28 -9.73
C GLU A 231 12.72 -62.19 -10.54
N PRO A 232 12.02 -63.26 -10.81
CA PRO A 232 10.75 -63.24 -11.49
C PRO A 232 9.65 -62.62 -10.63
N SER A 233 8.55 -62.17 -11.23
CA SER A 233 7.39 -61.73 -10.48
C SER A 233 6.87 -62.89 -9.59
N PRO A 234 6.53 -62.61 -8.34
CA PRO A 234 6.02 -63.62 -7.40
C PRO A 234 4.63 -64.21 -7.77
N GLY A 235 4.05 -63.78 -8.90
CA GLY A 235 2.76 -64.26 -9.37
C GLY A 235 1.63 -63.33 -9.00
N GLU A 236 0.48 -63.85 -8.55
CA GLU A 236 -0.63 -63.04 -8.11
C GLU A 236 -0.28 -62.26 -6.86
N PRO A 237 -0.55 -60.93 -6.84
CA PRO A 237 -0.26 -60.12 -5.67
C PRO A 237 -1.05 -60.58 -4.44
N GLU A 238 -0.39 -60.63 -3.29
CA GLU A 238 -1.01 -60.92 -2.00
C GLU A 238 -2.12 -59.92 -1.69
N GLU A 239 -3.29 -60.44 -1.30
CA GLU A 239 -4.41 -59.59 -0.88
C GLU A 239 -4.30 -59.22 0.61
N VAL A 240 -4.21 -57.92 0.88
CA VAL A 240 -4.09 -57.35 2.23
C VAL A 240 -5.20 -56.34 2.47
N SER A 241 -5.54 -56.09 3.71
CA SER A 241 -6.41 -54.94 4.05
C SER A 241 -5.69 -53.64 3.85
N ILE A 242 -6.44 -52.53 3.63
CA ILE A 242 -5.85 -51.18 3.56
C ILE A 242 -5.08 -50.87 4.83
N ALA A 243 -5.66 -51.20 6.01
CA ALA A 243 -4.98 -51.00 7.28
C ALA A 243 -3.69 -51.85 7.42
N GLY A 244 -3.64 -53.03 6.76
CA GLY A 244 -2.48 -53.90 6.76
C GLY A 244 -1.27 -53.32 6.00
N LEU A 245 -1.48 -52.39 5.08
CA LEU A 245 -0.41 -51.70 4.36
C LEU A 245 0.54 -50.91 5.28
N SER A 246 0.08 -50.51 6.43
CA SER A 246 0.86 -49.72 7.43
C SER A 246 1.44 -50.58 8.56
N GLN A 247 1.09 -51.87 8.61
CA GLN A 247 1.48 -52.75 9.70
C GLN A 247 2.68 -53.59 9.33
N PHE A 248 3.59 -53.79 10.27
CA PHE A 248 4.71 -54.68 10.07
C PHE A 248 4.21 -56.11 9.87
N ASN A 249 4.54 -56.65 8.70
CA ASN A 249 4.33 -58.08 8.37
C ASN A 249 5.64 -58.65 7.90
N SER A 250 6.23 -59.59 8.66
CA SER A 250 7.51 -60.21 8.34
C SER A 250 7.46 -61.14 7.12
N GLN A 251 6.27 -61.45 6.62
CA GLN A 251 6.06 -62.28 5.45
C GLN A 251 5.63 -61.50 4.21
N ALA A 252 5.22 -60.21 4.39
CA ALA A 252 4.83 -59.39 3.26
C ALA A 252 6.07 -58.88 2.51
N ASP A 253 6.11 -59.16 1.24
CA ASP A 253 7.12 -58.58 0.36
C ASP A 253 6.70 -57.20 -0.12
N PHE A 254 6.97 -56.21 0.69
CA PHE A 254 6.65 -54.79 0.40
C PHE A 254 7.42 -54.26 -0.84
N GLY A 255 8.35 -55.04 -1.37
CA GLY A 255 9.05 -54.69 -2.63
C GLY A 255 8.18 -54.95 -3.87
N HIS A 256 7.20 -55.84 -3.78
CA HIS A 256 6.32 -56.25 -4.86
C HIS A 256 4.92 -55.64 -4.75
N ARG A 257 4.09 -55.87 -5.78
CA ARG A 257 2.69 -55.42 -5.77
C ARG A 257 1.90 -56.15 -4.69
N LEU A 258 1.12 -55.34 -3.95
CA LEU A 258 0.08 -55.83 -3.05
C LEU A 258 -1.28 -55.54 -3.63
N LYS A 259 -2.29 -56.37 -3.28
CA LYS A 259 -3.67 -56.26 -3.72
C LYS A 259 -4.55 -55.84 -2.57
N VAL A 260 -5.37 -54.83 -2.80
CA VAL A 260 -6.37 -54.34 -1.85
C VAL A 260 -7.73 -54.20 -2.53
N SER A 261 -8.79 -54.37 -1.76
CA SER A 261 -10.15 -54.22 -2.27
C SER A 261 -10.92 -53.12 -1.47
N GLY A 262 -11.72 -52.31 -2.17
CA GLY A 262 -12.46 -51.23 -1.56
C GLY A 262 -13.44 -50.52 -2.48
N VAL A 263 -14.03 -49.41 -2.00
CA VAL A 263 -15.00 -48.62 -2.74
C VAL A 263 -14.40 -47.26 -3.09
N VAL A 264 -14.47 -46.90 -4.36
CA VAL A 264 -14.00 -45.58 -4.84
C VAL A 264 -14.85 -44.47 -4.26
N THR A 265 -14.20 -43.50 -3.61
CA THR A 265 -14.85 -42.34 -3.02
C THR A 265 -14.71 -41.07 -3.87
N LEU A 266 -13.58 -40.91 -4.56
CA LEU A 266 -13.29 -39.75 -5.44
C LEU A 266 -12.25 -40.16 -6.49
N GLN A 267 -12.42 -39.74 -7.74
CA GLN A 267 -11.38 -39.77 -8.77
C GLN A 267 -10.97 -38.35 -9.11
N LYS A 268 -9.64 -38.11 -9.24
CA LYS A 268 -9.05 -36.84 -9.67
C LYS A 268 -8.81 -36.83 -11.18
N SER A 269 -8.64 -35.65 -11.76
CA SER A 269 -8.42 -35.45 -13.19
C SER A 269 -7.08 -36.02 -13.69
N ASP A 270 -6.10 -36.16 -12.79
CA ASP A 270 -4.78 -36.78 -13.08
C ASP A 270 -4.83 -38.33 -13.16
N GLY A 271 -6.01 -38.93 -12.98
CA GLY A 271 -6.24 -40.38 -12.97
C GLY A 271 -6.13 -40.98 -11.58
N SER A 272 -5.48 -40.34 -10.63
CA SER A 272 -5.44 -40.82 -9.23
C SER A 272 -6.81 -40.83 -8.61
N PHE A 273 -7.02 -41.68 -7.60
CA PHE A 273 -8.30 -41.77 -6.92
C PHE A 273 -8.14 -42.16 -5.46
N PHE A 274 -9.19 -41.91 -4.71
CA PHE A 274 -9.32 -42.35 -3.33
C PHE A 274 -10.30 -43.50 -3.25
N MET A 275 -9.98 -44.48 -2.41
CA MET A 275 -10.86 -45.59 -2.08
C MET A 275 -10.90 -45.82 -0.58
N GLN A 276 -11.91 -46.51 -0.11
CA GLN A 276 -12.11 -46.78 1.31
C GLN A 276 -12.57 -48.22 1.54
N SER A 277 -12.06 -48.85 2.59
CA SER A 277 -12.47 -50.15 3.04
C SER A 277 -12.30 -50.28 4.55
N GLY A 278 -13.26 -50.85 5.25
CA GLY A 278 -13.17 -51.14 6.69
C GLY A 278 -12.89 -49.92 7.57
N GLY A 279 -13.30 -48.71 7.16
CA GLY A 279 -13.04 -47.47 7.92
C GLY A 279 -11.66 -46.86 7.69
N THR A 280 -10.88 -47.38 6.75
CA THR A 280 -9.55 -46.84 6.38
C THR A 280 -9.59 -46.33 4.94
N GLY A 281 -9.04 -45.15 4.72
CA GLY A 281 -8.88 -44.53 3.39
C GLY A 281 -7.54 -44.90 2.75
N LEU A 282 -7.50 -44.86 1.41
CA LEU A 282 -6.28 -45.08 0.63
C LEU A 282 -6.27 -44.19 -0.59
N TRP A 283 -5.15 -43.51 -0.81
CA TRP A 283 -4.88 -42.84 -2.06
C TRP A 283 -4.17 -43.79 -3.05
N VAL A 284 -4.63 -43.79 -4.30
CA VAL A 284 -4.11 -44.68 -5.34
C VAL A 284 -3.71 -43.85 -6.54
N MET A 285 -2.46 -44.04 -7.00
CA MET A 285 -1.94 -43.46 -8.23
C MET A 285 -1.96 -44.54 -9.35
N THR A 286 -2.68 -44.26 -10.42
CA THR A 286 -2.82 -45.12 -11.59
C THR A 286 -2.72 -44.30 -12.87
N ASP A 287 -2.66 -45.01 -14.02
CA ASP A 287 -2.60 -44.35 -15.32
C ASP A 287 -3.84 -43.47 -15.58
N PRO A 288 -3.67 -42.29 -16.19
CA PRO A 288 -4.74 -41.33 -16.41
C PRO A 288 -5.90 -41.78 -17.29
N GLY A 289 -5.71 -42.90 -18.02
CA GLY A 289 -6.70 -43.40 -18.98
C GLY A 289 -7.91 -44.12 -18.38
N MET A 290 -7.87 -44.49 -17.09
CA MET A 290 -8.92 -45.25 -16.45
C MET A 290 -10.00 -44.34 -15.89
N LYS A 291 -11.26 -44.60 -16.24
CA LYS A 291 -12.43 -43.87 -15.71
C LYS A 291 -13.11 -44.69 -14.63
N LEU A 292 -13.13 -44.17 -13.42
CA LEU A 292 -13.80 -44.73 -12.27
C LEU A 292 -14.93 -43.77 -11.82
N SER A 293 -15.93 -44.36 -11.22
CA SER A 293 -17.03 -43.59 -10.65
C SER A 293 -17.10 -43.79 -9.14
N PRO A 294 -17.43 -42.75 -8.36
CA PRO A 294 -17.69 -42.92 -6.95
C PRO A 294 -18.77 -44.00 -6.71
N GLY A 295 -18.45 -44.92 -5.79
CA GLY A 295 -19.27 -46.10 -5.53
C GLY A 295 -18.89 -47.35 -6.34
N ASP A 296 -17.86 -47.26 -7.19
CA ASP A 296 -17.30 -48.48 -7.81
C ASP A 296 -16.59 -49.31 -6.75
N ARG A 297 -16.91 -50.60 -6.70
CA ARG A 297 -16.13 -51.57 -5.92
C ARG A 297 -14.99 -52.05 -6.80
N VAL A 298 -13.77 -51.86 -6.31
CA VAL A 298 -12.52 -52.17 -7.08
C VAL A 298 -11.62 -53.09 -6.29
N SER A 299 -10.84 -53.85 -7.05
CA SER A 299 -9.65 -54.53 -6.58
C SER A 299 -8.45 -53.83 -7.23
N VAL A 300 -7.47 -53.45 -6.44
CA VAL A 300 -6.32 -52.64 -6.85
C VAL A 300 -5.03 -53.40 -6.51
N ALA A 301 -4.21 -53.67 -7.51
CA ALA A 301 -2.87 -54.22 -7.32
C ALA A 301 -1.81 -53.13 -7.62
N GLY A 302 -1.06 -52.71 -6.62
CA GLY A 302 -0.10 -51.62 -6.73
C GLY A 302 1.09 -51.78 -5.79
N TYR A 303 2.06 -50.90 -5.93
CA TYR A 303 3.21 -50.83 -5.04
C TYR A 303 2.96 -49.90 -3.90
N THR A 304 3.24 -50.34 -2.69
CA THR A 304 3.18 -49.49 -1.52
C THR A 304 4.30 -48.48 -1.52
N SER A 305 3.95 -47.22 -1.38
CA SER A 305 4.90 -46.11 -1.22
C SER A 305 4.63 -45.41 0.09
N PRO A 306 5.67 -45.01 0.82
CA PRO A 306 5.49 -44.25 2.06
C PRO A 306 4.91 -42.89 1.74
N GLY A 307 3.73 -42.61 2.34
CA GLY A 307 3.16 -41.27 2.39
C GLY A 307 3.62 -40.55 3.62
N GLN A 308 3.07 -39.37 3.86
CA GLN A 308 3.47 -38.57 4.99
C GLN A 308 2.83 -39.06 6.30
N TYR A 309 1.56 -39.40 6.25
CA TYR A 309 0.80 -39.88 7.39
C TYR A 309 0.31 -41.32 7.16
N THR A 310 -0.08 -41.63 5.95
CA THR A 310 -0.51 -42.98 5.56
C THR A 310 0.18 -43.43 4.26
N PRO A 311 0.44 -44.73 4.06
CA PRO A 311 0.96 -45.19 2.81
C PRO A 311 -0.06 -45.01 1.67
N TYR A 312 0.43 -44.97 0.45
CA TYR A 312 -0.41 -44.93 -0.74
C TYR A 312 0.06 -45.97 -1.77
N LEU A 313 -0.76 -46.30 -2.76
CA LEU A 313 -0.37 -47.18 -3.83
C LEU A 313 0.00 -46.43 -5.08
N GLU A 314 1.12 -46.85 -5.69
CA GLU A 314 1.63 -46.33 -6.96
C GLU A 314 1.62 -47.39 -8.03
N ASP A 315 1.64 -46.96 -9.31
CA ASP A 315 1.66 -47.81 -10.50
C ASP A 315 0.57 -48.90 -10.42
N ALA A 316 -0.60 -48.49 -9.95
CA ALA A 316 -1.66 -49.40 -9.63
C ALA A 316 -2.43 -49.87 -10.87
N VAL A 317 -2.71 -51.18 -10.94
CA VAL A 317 -3.64 -51.78 -11.87
C VAL A 317 -4.98 -52.00 -11.16
N VAL A 318 -6.05 -51.50 -11.76
CA VAL A 318 -7.38 -51.53 -11.14
C VAL A 318 -8.29 -52.45 -11.89
N GLN A 319 -9.01 -53.30 -11.17
CA GLN A 319 -10.07 -54.12 -11.67
C GLN A 319 -11.40 -53.74 -11.03
N ILE A 320 -12.37 -53.38 -11.84
CA ILE A 320 -13.75 -53.07 -11.35
C ILE A 320 -14.47 -54.37 -11.07
N LEU A 321 -14.91 -54.56 -9.82
CA LEU A 321 -15.64 -55.73 -9.37
C LEU A 321 -17.17 -55.56 -9.44
N GLY A 322 -17.65 -54.30 -9.53
CA GLY A 322 -19.06 -53.97 -9.55
C GLY A 322 -19.37 -52.61 -8.91
N LYS A 323 -20.59 -52.41 -8.52
CA LYS A 323 -21.06 -51.21 -7.82
C LYS A 323 -21.35 -51.51 -6.37
N ALA A 324 -20.99 -50.57 -5.48
CA ALA A 324 -21.37 -50.57 -4.07
C ALA A 324 -21.88 -49.16 -3.71
N GLY A 325 -22.61 -49.08 -2.61
CA GLY A 325 -22.96 -47.74 -2.10
C GLY A 325 -21.70 -47.00 -1.61
N LEU A 326 -21.75 -45.66 -1.66
CA LEU A 326 -20.69 -44.85 -1.05
C LEU A 326 -20.65 -45.10 0.45
N PRO A 327 -19.47 -45.15 1.07
CA PRO A 327 -19.34 -45.17 2.51
C PRO A 327 -20.00 -43.95 3.16
N ALA A 328 -20.59 -44.15 4.35
CA ALA A 328 -21.10 -43.00 5.11
C ALA A 328 -19.94 -42.06 5.50
N PRO A 329 -20.10 -40.75 5.32
CA PRO A 329 -19.06 -39.81 5.68
C PRO A 329 -18.89 -39.77 7.22
N VAL A 330 -17.64 -39.70 7.68
CA VAL A 330 -17.29 -39.55 9.09
C VAL A 330 -17.37 -38.06 9.45
N THR A 331 -18.15 -37.71 10.47
CA THR A 331 -18.18 -36.32 10.97
C THR A 331 -16.90 -36.03 11.77
N VAL A 332 -16.14 -35.05 11.37
CA VAL A 332 -14.83 -34.77 11.95
C VAL A 332 -14.73 -33.30 12.38
N THR A 333 -14.13 -33.07 13.54
CA THR A 333 -13.63 -31.74 13.91
C THR A 333 -12.20 -31.59 13.39
N LEU A 334 -11.88 -30.42 12.88
CA LEU A 334 -10.52 -30.18 12.34
C LEU A 334 -9.43 -30.40 13.39
N GLU A 335 -9.69 -30.04 14.63
CA GLU A 335 -8.74 -30.22 15.73
C GLU A 335 -8.40 -31.71 15.93
N ALA A 336 -9.41 -32.59 15.91
CA ALA A 336 -9.17 -34.04 16.02
C ALA A 336 -8.38 -34.58 14.84
N SER A 337 -8.66 -34.10 13.62
CA SER A 337 -7.97 -34.57 12.40
C SER A 337 -6.54 -34.02 12.26
N LEU A 338 -6.22 -32.90 12.88
CA LEU A 338 -4.83 -32.39 12.95
C LEU A 338 -3.99 -33.12 13.99
N ASN A 339 -4.63 -33.63 15.07
CA ASN A 339 -3.91 -34.39 16.10
C ASN A 339 -3.62 -35.84 15.70
N SER A 340 -4.49 -36.44 14.88
CA SER A 340 -4.34 -37.81 14.39
C SER A 340 -4.72 -37.87 12.91
N PRO A 341 -3.91 -37.30 12.01
CA PRO A 341 -4.22 -37.24 10.58
C PRO A 341 -4.31 -38.63 9.95
N GLU A 342 -3.56 -39.60 10.44
CA GLU A 342 -3.52 -40.99 9.99
C GLU A 342 -4.88 -41.70 10.12
N ASP A 343 -5.71 -41.29 11.07
CA ASP A 343 -7.05 -41.87 11.26
C ASP A 343 -8.06 -41.41 10.22
N PHE A 344 -7.79 -40.30 9.55
CA PHE A 344 -8.76 -39.63 8.64
C PHE A 344 -8.30 -39.53 7.21
N GLU A 345 -7.00 -39.70 6.92
CA GLU A 345 -6.44 -39.51 5.58
C GLU A 345 -7.06 -40.49 4.59
N GLY A 346 -7.51 -39.96 3.45
CA GLY A 346 -8.19 -40.73 2.42
C GLY A 346 -9.66 -41.08 2.70
N LEU A 347 -10.17 -40.80 3.91
CA LEU A 347 -11.56 -41.04 4.26
C LEU A 347 -12.51 -39.99 3.69
N LEU A 348 -13.73 -40.41 3.42
CA LEU A 348 -14.83 -39.51 3.16
C LEU A 348 -15.30 -38.90 4.48
N VAL A 349 -15.08 -37.61 4.65
CA VAL A 349 -15.40 -36.87 5.87
C VAL A 349 -16.45 -35.81 5.65
N GLN A 350 -17.14 -35.43 6.75
CA GLN A 350 -18.04 -34.30 6.81
C GLN A 350 -17.51 -33.27 7.80
N VAL A 351 -17.30 -32.01 7.35
CA VAL A 351 -16.75 -30.93 8.15
C VAL A 351 -17.66 -29.71 8.09
N ASN A 352 -17.85 -29.06 9.25
CA ASN A 352 -18.54 -27.78 9.37
C ASN A 352 -17.52 -26.65 9.35
N ALA A 353 -17.72 -25.65 8.50
CA ALA A 353 -16.78 -24.52 8.37
C ALA A 353 -17.48 -23.24 7.90
N SER A 354 -16.81 -22.12 8.11
CA SER A 354 -17.19 -20.82 7.58
C SER A 354 -16.39 -20.51 6.31
N LEU A 355 -17.06 -20.04 5.27
CA LEU A 355 -16.41 -19.67 4.01
C LEU A 355 -15.76 -18.31 4.11
N ILE A 356 -14.41 -18.28 4.02
CA ILE A 356 -13.61 -17.03 4.06
C ILE A 356 -13.44 -16.47 2.66
N ASN A 357 -13.05 -17.31 1.70
CA ASN A 357 -12.73 -16.89 0.34
C ASN A 357 -13.07 -17.98 -0.68
N LEU A 358 -13.21 -17.56 -1.93
CA LEU A 358 -13.53 -18.40 -3.05
C LEU A 358 -12.63 -18.02 -4.22
N VAL A 359 -11.79 -18.97 -4.65
CA VAL A 359 -10.82 -18.76 -5.72
C VAL A 359 -11.23 -19.62 -6.92
N ALA A 360 -11.62 -18.96 -8.00
CA ALA A 360 -11.96 -19.62 -9.25
C ALA A 360 -10.70 -19.83 -10.10
N GLY A 361 -10.34 -21.07 -10.35
CA GLY A 361 -9.23 -21.44 -11.24
C GLY A 361 -9.76 -22.03 -12.56
N PRO A 362 -8.87 -22.19 -13.57
CA PRO A 362 -9.26 -22.73 -14.88
C PRO A 362 -9.53 -24.24 -14.88
N VAL A 363 -9.02 -24.96 -13.90
CA VAL A 363 -9.17 -26.42 -13.77
C VAL A 363 -9.84 -26.80 -12.48
N GLN A 364 -9.61 -26.03 -11.43
CA GLN A 364 -10.01 -26.34 -10.06
C GLN A 364 -10.59 -25.11 -9.40
N GLN A 365 -11.67 -25.29 -8.65
CA GLN A 365 -12.26 -24.28 -7.79
C GLN A 365 -11.82 -24.54 -6.35
N THR A 366 -11.36 -23.51 -5.66
CA THR A 366 -10.86 -23.61 -4.28
C THR A 366 -11.68 -22.76 -3.34
N LEU A 367 -12.17 -23.39 -2.26
CA LEU A 367 -12.77 -22.70 -1.12
C LEU A 367 -11.70 -22.57 -0.04
N VAL A 368 -11.53 -21.37 0.50
CA VAL A 368 -10.76 -21.12 1.72
C VAL A 368 -11.75 -21.04 2.88
N LEU A 369 -11.54 -21.87 3.87
CA LEU A 369 -12.51 -22.16 4.93
C LEU A 369 -11.86 -22.01 6.29
N GLN A 370 -12.67 -21.69 7.28
CA GLN A 370 -12.28 -21.67 8.68
C GLN A 370 -13.18 -22.55 9.51
N ALA A 371 -12.59 -23.44 10.28
CA ALA A 371 -13.26 -24.18 11.32
C ALA A 371 -12.55 -23.94 12.65
N SER A 372 -13.27 -23.42 13.64
CA SER A 372 -12.67 -22.92 14.90
C SER A 372 -11.53 -21.92 14.62
N ASN A 373 -10.31 -22.25 14.97
CA ASN A 373 -9.13 -21.37 14.76
C ASN A 373 -8.23 -21.80 13.59
N THR A 374 -8.64 -22.80 12.82
CA THR A 374 -7.84 -23.37 11.73
C THR A 374 -8.40 -22.99 10.36
N ILE A 375 -7.53 -22.52 9.48
CA ILE A 375 -7.83 -22.25 8.06
C ILE A 375 -7.42 -23.46 7.26
N PHE A 376 -8.26 -23.90 6.34
CA PHE A 376 -8.03 -25.02 5.46
C PHE A 376 -8.65 -24.77 4.08
N THR A 377 -8.34 -25.62 3.13
CA THR A 377 -8.85 -25.50 1.75
C THR A 377 -9.71 -26.69 1.36
N ALA A 378 -10.72 -26.41 0.53
CA ALA A 378 -11.47 -27.46 -0.12
C ALA A 378 -11.46 -27.23 -1.64
N HIS A 379 -11.34 -28.32 -2.39
CA HIS A 379 -11.09 -28.31 -3.82
C HIS A 379 -12.18 -29.05 -4.59
N VAL A 380 -12.71 -28.41 -5.63
CA VAL A 380 -13.58 -29.05 -6.62
C VAL A 380 -12.89 -28.99 -7.98
N GLU A 381 -12.57 -30.13 -8.57
CA GLU A 381 -12.05 -30.18 -9.91
C GLU A 381 -13.20 -29.97 -10.92
N SER A 382 -13.31 -28.74 -11.39
CA SER A 382 -14.27 -28.35 -12.42
C SER A 382 -13.71 -27.17 -13.21
N PRO A 383 -13.72 -27.24 -14.54
CA PRO A 383 -13.21 -26.14 -15.38
C PRO A 383 -14.04 -24.87 -15.32
N GLN A 384 -15.26 -24.97 -14.81
CA GLN A 384 -16.16 -23.81 -14.61
C GLN A 384 -16.86 -23.91 -13.25
N ALA A 385 -16.87 -22.80 -12.53
CA ALA A 385 -17.71 -22.68 -11.34
C ALA A 385 -19.18 -22.81 -11.76
N ASP A 386 -19.87 -23.84 -11.24
CA ASP A 386 -21.29 -24.00 -11.47
C ASP A 386 -22.15 -22.94 -10.74
N ALA A 387 -23.44 -22.94 -10.99
CA ALA A 387 -24.34 -21.95 -10.40
C ALA A 387 -24.37 -21.99 -8.86
N ARG A 388 -24.23 -23.21 -8.27
CA ARG A 388 -24.22 -23.37 -6.80
C ARG A 388 -22.94 -22.78 -6.20
N PHE A 389 -21.81 -23.03 -6.84
CA PHE A 389 -20.54 -22.49 -6.39
C PHE A 389 -20.52 -20.95 -6.44
N ARG A 390 -21.07 -20.35 -7.51
CA ARG A 390 -21.22 -18.90 -7.64
C ARG A 390 -22.20 -18.26 -6.67
N ALA A 391 -23.18 -19.04 -6.19
CA ALA A 391 -24.18 -18.56 -5.24
C ALA A 391 -23.67 -18.54 -3.78
N LEU A 392 -22.51 -19.14 -3.50
CA LEU A 392 -21.93 -19.13 -2.16
C LEU A 392 -21.53 -17.70 -1.74
N LYS A 393 -21.97 -17.30 -0.57
CA LYS A 393 -21.66 -15.99 0.01
C LYS A 393 -20.54 -16.12 1.03
N LEU A 394 -19.58 -15.20 0.98
CA LEU A 394 -18.52 -15.15 1.98
C LEU A 394 -19.12 -14.96 3.38
N GLY A 395 -18.59 -15.69 4.36
CA GLY A 395 -19.11 -15.72 5.71
C GLY A 395 -20.28 -16.69 5.93
N SER A 396 -20.67 -17.50 4.92
CA SER A 396 -21.63 -18.58 5.10
C SER A 396 -21.06 -19.71 5.94
N GLU A 397 -21.84 -20.25 6.86
CA GLU A 397 -21.55 -21.52 7.51
C GLU A 397 -21.99 -22.65 6.59
N ILE A 398 -21.06 -23.52 6.21
CA ILE A 398 -21.27 -24.60 5.26
C ILE A 398 -20.87 -25.94 5.84
N ILE A 399 -21.51 -26.97 5.37
CA ILE A 399 -21.18 -28.37 5.63
C ILE A 399 -20.57 -28.93 4.34
N LEU A 400 -19.36 -29.44 4.44
CA LEU A 400 -18.63 -30.04 3.34
C LEU A 400 -18.56 -31.55 3.51
N THR A 401 -18.78 -32.27 2.41
CA THR A 401 -18.55 -33.72 2.37
C THR A 401 -17.51 -34.02 1.30
N GLY A 402 -16.33 -34.46 1.70
CA GLY A 402 -15.23 -34.71 0.77
C GLY A 402 -14.18 -35.64 1.35
N VAL A 403 -13.16 -35.93 0.56
CA VAL A 403 -12.03 -36.77 0.98
C VAL A 403 -11.00 -35.90 1.70
N PHE A 404 -10.63 -36.31 2.89
CA PHE A 404 -9.64 -35.62 3.73
C PHE A 404 -8.22 -35.94 3.31
N MET A 405 -7.35 -34.95 3.27
CA MET A 405 -5.93 -35.09 3.06
C MET A 405 -5.18 -34.06 3.93
N ALA A 406 -4.22 -34.57 4.71
CA ALA A 406 -3.38 -33.74 5.55
C ALA A 406 -2.17 -33.22 4.75
N GLN A 407 -1.82 -31.94 4.92
CA GLN A 407 -0.66 -31.34 4.29
C GLN A 407 0.44 -31.08 5.31
N PRO A 408 1.64 -31.59 5.06
CA PRO A 408 2.78 -31.36 5.93
C PRO A 408 3.23 -29.90 5.91
N PRO A 409 3.96 -29.46 6.94
CA PRO A 409 4.62 -28.17 6.92
C PRO A 409 5.57 -28.03 5.73
N ASN A 410 5.45 -26.96 4.96
CA ASN A 410 6.26 -26.70 3.76
C ASN A 410 7.80 -26.68 4.00
N LYS A 411 8.22 -26.62 5.26
CA LYS A 411 9.63 -26.61 5.68
C LYS A 411 10.09 -27.89 6.36
N TRP A 412 9.22 -28.92 6.37
CA TRP A 412 9.62 -30.17 6.95
C TRP A 412 10.56 -30.91 6.00
N MET A 413 11.85 -30.72 6.16
CA MET A 413 12.85 -31.71 5.77
C MET A 413 13.02 -32.64 6.97
N PRO A 414 13.08 -33.98 6.76
CA PRO A 414 13.53 -34.86 7.82
C PRO A 414 14.86 -34.27 8.31
N GLN A 415 14.86 -33.69 9.50
CA GLN A 415 16.13 -33.34 10.12
C GLN A 415 16.84 -34.66 10.24
N GLN A 416 17.85 -34.91 9.41
CA GLN A 416 18.87 -35.87 9.73
C GLN A 416 19.29 -35.47 11.15
N ILE A 417 18.83 -36.22 12.12
CA ILE A 417 19.24 -36.07 13.50
C ILE A 417 20.76 -36.17 13.41
N ARG A 418 21.44 -35.03 13.43
CA ARG A 418 22.88 -35.02 13.66
C ARG A 418 23.02 -35.70 15.00
N SER A 419 23.46 -36.93 14.94
CA SER A 419 23.85 -37.75 16.12
C SER A 419 24.94 -36.99 16.85
N ARG A 420 24.50 -36.03 17.66
CA ARG A 420 25.29 -35.60 18.79
C ARG A 420 25.41 -36.84 19.67
N GLU A 421 26.61 -37.25 19.97
CA GLU A 421 26.98 -38.41 20.74
C GLU A 421 26.09 -38.57 21.99
N ILE A 422 24.97 -39.28 21.82
CA ILE A 422 24.16 -39.73 22.95
C ILE A 422 24.78 -41.05 23.41
N PRO A 423 25.17 -41.20 24.69
CA PRO A 423 25.72 -42.44 25.17
C PRO A 423 24.82 -43.63 24.85
N ALA A 424 25.42 -44.72 24.40
CA ALA A 424 24.72 -45.90 23.83
C ALA A 424 23.68 -46.53 24.80
N ARG A 425 23.61 -46.13 26.07
CA ARG A 425 22.67 -46.62 27.07
C ARG A 425 21.34 -45.85 27.14
N GLU A 426 21.23 -44.69 26.51
CA GLU A 426 20.01 -43.85 26.47
C GLU A 426 19.45 -43.66 25.07
N ARG A 427 19.71 -44.58 24.15
CA ARG A 427 18.99 -44.60 22.86
C ARG A 427 17.57 -45.15 23.09
N ILE A 428 16.73 -44.37 23.73
CA ILE A 428 15.33 -44.36 23.43
C ILE A 428 15.31 -43.86 21.97
N VAL A 429 14.88 -44.74 21.05
CA VAL A 429 14.59 -44.34 19.66
C VAL A 429 13.66 -43.14 19.83
N PRO A 430 14.05 -41.93 19.44
CA PRO A 430 13.10 -40.82 19.51
C PRO A 430 11.89 -41.28 18.73
N ASP A 431 10.71 -41.23 19.32
CA ASP A 431 9.47 -41.33 18.58
C ASP A 431 9.68 -40.40 17.39
N VAL A 432 9.59 -40.96 16.17
CA VAL A 432 9.67 -40.14 14.95
C VAL A 432 8.43 -39.29 14.98
N TYR A 433 8.55 -38.16 15.64
CA TYR A 433 7.47 -37.20 15.79
C TYR A 433 7.23 -36.59 14.40
N TYR A 434 6.21 -37.09 13.74
CA TYR A 434 5.69 -36.42 12.55
C TYR A 434 5.09 -35.11 13.01
N PRO A 435 5.54 -33.97 12.51
CA PRO A 435 4.96 -32.71 12.90
C PRO A 435 3.47 -32.72 12.53
N PRO A 436 2.63 -32.11 13.38
CA PRO A 436 1.22 -31.97 13.04
C PRO A 436 1.07 -31.30 11.67
N PRO A 437 0.03 -31.62 10.90
CA PRO A 437 -0.22 -30.99 9.62
C PRO A 437 -0.29 -29.48 9.75
N GLU A 438 0.31 -28.75 8.80
CA GLU A 438 0.19 -27.29 8.74
C GLU A 438 -1.21 -26.87 8.25
N SER A 439 -1.78 -27.68 7.37
CA SER A 439 -3.10 -27.45 6.79
C SER A 439 -3.78 -28.74 6.38
N VAL A 440 -5.06 -28.62 6.07
CA VAL A 440 -5.88 -29.71 5.58
C VAL A 440 -6.46 -29.33 4.22
N GLU A 441 -6.51 -30.28 3.34
CA GLU A 441 -7.21 -30.20 2.06
C GLU A 441 -8.38 -31.18 2.04
N ILE A 442 -9.54 -30.71 1.56
CA ILE A 442 -10.70 -31.56 1.37
C ILE A 442 -11.06 -31.59 -0.10
N PHE A 443 -10.99 -32.77 -0.71
CA PHE A 443 -11.33 -32.95 -2.12
C PHE A 443 -12.81 -33.28 -2.25
N LEU A 444 -13.55 -32.39 -2.92
CA LEU A 444 -14.98 -32.53 -3.15
C LEU A 444 -15.26 -33.11 -4.55
N ARG A 445 -16.24 -33.96 -4.67
CA ARG A 445 -16.67 -34.53 -5.96
C ARG A 445 -17.35 -33.51 -6.87
N SER A 446 -18.14 -32.63 -6.27
CA SER A 446 -18.87 -31.57 -6.96
C SER A 446 -19.37 -30.53 -5.95
N SER A 447 -19.91 -29.42 -6.42
CA SER A 447 -20.57 -28.40 -5.60
C SER A 447 -21.81 -28.94 -4.85
N ALA A 448 -22.38 -30.07 -5.28
CA ALA A 448 -23.49 -30.71 -4.56
C ALA A 448 -23.08 -31.23 -3.17
N ASN A 449 -21.80 -31.41 -2.94
CA ASN A 449 -21.22 -31.80 -1.65
C ASN A 449 -21.04 -30.64 -0.67
N ILE A 450 -21.51 -29.44 -1.03
CA ILE A 450 -21.50 -28.24 -0.21
C ILE A 450 -22.95 -27.95 0.18
N ALA A 451 -23.27 -28.03 1.46
CA ALA A 451 -24.57 -27.66 2.00
C ALA A 451 -24.44 -26.37 2.82
N VAL A 452 -25.18 -25.33 2.46
CA VAL A 452 -25.18 -24.06 3.23
C VAL A 452 -26.10 -24.27 4.45
N ARG A 453 -25.54 -24.23 5.65
CA ARG A 453 -26.24 -24.32 6.93
C ARG A 453 -26.82 -22.97 7.33
N ARG A 454 -26.05 -21.90 7.15
CA ARG A 454 -26.45 -20.55 7.50
C ARG A 454 -25.79 -19.55 6.55
N GLU A 455 -26.60 -18.65 5.99
CA GLU A 455 -26.07 -17.53 5.24
C GLU A 455 -25.48 -16.45 6.17
N PRO A 456 -24.50 -15.66 5.70
CA PRO A 456 -23.95 -14.57 6.49
C PRO A 456 -25.02 -13.55 6.82
N SER A 457 -24.93 -12.97 8.00
CA SER A 457 -25.82 -11.89 8.41
C SER A 457 -25.82 -10.77 7.37
N TRP A 458 -27.01 -10.22 7.10
CA TRP A 458 -27.14 -8.99 6.29
C TRP A 458 -26.27 -7.85 6.83
N TRP A 459 -26.04 -7.83 8.15
CA TRP A 459 -25.22 -6.85 8.83
C TRP A 459 -23.75 -7.24 8.78
N THR A 460 -23.08 -6.93 7.67
CA THR A 460 -21.61 -7.02 7.59
C THR A 460 -20.97 -5.79 8.24
N LEU A 461 -19.75 -5.94 8.74
CA LEU A 461 -18.99 -4.83 9.33
C LEU A 461 -18.93 -3.62 8.37
N ALA A 462 -18.75 -3.88 7.08
CA ALA A 462 -18.74 -2.82 6.07
C ALA A 462 -20.08 -2.06 6.01
N ARG A 463 -21.21 -2.78 6.01
CA ARG A 463 -22.55 -2.17 6.00
C ARG A 463 -22.85 -1.42 7.30
N LEU A 464 -22.42 -1.98 8.44
CA LEU A 464 -22.54 -1.31 9.74
C LEU A 464 -21.74 0.01 9.73
N LEU A 465 -20.51 0.01 9.25
CA LEU A 465 -19.69 1.21 9.12
C LEU A 465 -20.34 2.22 8.16
N TRP A 466 -20.88 1.76 7.03
CA TRP A 466 -21.62 2.64 6.12
C TRP A 466 -22.87 3.25 6.77
N THR A 467 -23.66 2.46 7.51
CA THR A 467 -24.84 2.99 8.21
C THR A 467 -24.45 4.00 9.29
N ILE A 468 -23.40 3.71 10.08
CA ILE A 468 -22.85 4.66 11.06
C ILE A 468 -22.32 5.91 10.35
N GLY A 469 -21.63 5.77 9.23
CA GLY A 469 -21.13 6.87 8.41
C GLY A 469 -22.26 7.77 7.90
N ILE A 470 -23.32 7.18 7.37
CA ILE A 470 -24.51 7.91 6.90
C ILE A 470 -25.20 8.63 8.06
N LEU A 471 -25.42 7.95 9.20
CA LEU A 471 -26.01 8.56 10.38
C LEU A 471 -25.16 9.70 10.92
N SER A 472 -23.85 9.51 10.98
CA SER A 472 -22.90 10.56 11.38
C SER A 472 -22.92 11.75 10.42
N PHE A 473 -23.00 11.49 9.12
CA PHE A 473 -23.12 12.53 8.11
C PHE A 473 -24.43 13.33 8.26
N ILE A 474 -25.55 12.63 8.47
CA ILE A 474 -26.86 13.28 8.71
C ILE A 474 -26.78 14.16 9.97
N LEU A 475 -26.19 13.63 11.06
CA LEU A 475 -26.01 14.38 12.31
C LEU A 475 -25.16 15.62 12.10
N LEU A 476 -24.01 15.48 11.43
CA LEU A 476 -23.11 16.60 11.13
C LEU A 476 -23.77 17.63 10.20
N ALA A 477 -24.50 17.16 9.19
CA ALA A 477 -25.27 18.03 8.31
C ALA A 477 -26.38 18.79 9.09
N GLY A 478 -27.05 18.10 10.00
CA GLY A 478 -28.02 18.71 10.91
C GLY A 478 -27.38 19.79 11.81
N LEU A 479 -26.24 19.47 12.44
CA LEU A 479 -25.49 20.44 13.26
C LEU A 479 -25.01 21.63 12.41
N ALA A 480 -24.48 21.37 11.23
CA ALA A 480 -24.08 22.45 10.31
C ALA A 480 -25.27 23.33 9.92
N TRP A 481 -26.42 22.71 9.66
CA TRP A 481 -27.66 23.42 9.36
C TRP A 481 -28.10 24.34 10.54
N VAL A 482 -28.04 23.78 11.76
CA VAL A 482 -28.35 24.58 12.98
C VAL A 482 -27.40 25.75 13.09
N VAL A 483 -26.09 25.56 12.87
CA VAL A 483 -25.11 26.66 12.90
C VAL A 483 -25.39 27.70 11.81
N VAL A 484 -25.75 27.27 10.61
CA VAL A 484 -26.13 28.19 9.53
C VAL A 484 -27.39 28.95 9.87
N LEU A 485 -28.37 28.27 10.44
CA LEU A 485 -29.65 28.90 10.86
C LEU A 485 -29.40 29.92 11.99
N ASP A 486 -28.60 29.55 13.00
CA ASP A 486 -28.23 30.47 14.11
C ASP A 486 -27.50 31.72 13.57
N ARG A 487 -26.53 31.52 12.64
CA ARG A 487 -25.84 32.64 11.99
C ARG A 487 -26.82 33.53 11.21
N ARG A 488 -27.79 32.93 10.53
CA ARG A 488 -28.80 33.66 9.74
C ARG A 488 -29.72 34.46 10.66
N VAL A 489 -30.17 33.83 11.75
CA VAL A 489 -31.00 34.51 12.79
C VAL A 489 -30.23 35.68 13.41
N ARG A 490 -29.01 35.46 13.87
CA ARG A 490 -28.14 36.51 14.44
C ARG A 490 -27.91 37.66 13.46
N ARG A 491 -27.74 37.35 12.17
CA ARG A 491 -27.58 38.38 11.13
C ARG A 491 -28.87 39.22 10.97
N GLN A 492 -30.01 38.56 10.90
CA GLN A 492 -31.31 39.25 10.84
C GLN A 492 -31.58 40.09 12.06
N THR A 493 -31.30 39.57 13.27
CA THR A 493 -31.46 40.29 14.51
C THR A 493 -30.59 41.56 14.56
N ARG A 494 -29.33 41.47 14.08
CA ARG A 494 -28.44 42.63 13.98
C ARG A 494 -28.98 43.71 13.04
N ILE A 495 -29.53 43.29 11.88
CA ILE A 495 -30.12 44.23 10.92
C ILE A 495 -31.33 44.92 11.54
N ILE A 496 -32.21 44.15 12.20
CA ILE A 496 -33.40 44.73 12.88
C ILE A 496 -32.96 45.70 13.97
N GLN A 497 -31.98 45.32 14.81
CA GLN A 497 -31.46 46.23 15.86
C GLN A 497 -30.83 47.50 15.30
N ALA A 498 -30.11 47.39 14.18
CA ALA A 498 -29.54 48.54 13.49
C ALA A 498 -30.61 49.48 12.96
N ASN A 499 -31.68 48.94 12.38
CA ASN A 499 -32.80 49.72 11.86
C ASN A 499 -33.57 50.41 12.99
N VAL A 500 -33.87 49.69 14.09
CA VAL A 500 -34.53 50.26 15.27
C VAL A 500 -33.71 51.38 15.90
N LYS A 501 -32.38 51.21 15.97
CA LYS A 501 -31.47 52.24 16.46
C LYS A 501 -31.45 53.46 15.55
N HIS A 502 -31.48 53.26 14.24
CA HIS A 502 -31.51 54.35 13.26
C HIS A 502 -32.82 55.13 13.34
N GLU A 503 -33.95 54.44 13.47
CA GLU A 503 -35.27 55.03 13.61
C GLU A 503 -35.38 55.85 14.91
N GLY A 504 -34.87 55.29 16.02
CA GLY A 504 -34.80 56.02 17.29
C GLY A 504 -33.95 57.30 17.25
N VAL A 505 -32.86 57.32 16.46
CA VAL A 505 -32.03 58.53 16.28
C VAL A 505 -32.78 59.59 15.45
N LEU A 506 -33.55 59.16 14.45
CA LEU A 506 -34.37 60.10 13.65
C LEU A 506 -35.49 60.68 14.45
N GLU A 507 -36.20 59.92 15.28
CA GLU A 507 -37.25 60.39 16.17
C GLU A 507 -36.72 61.39 17.20
N GLU A 508 -35.54 61.08 17.78
CA GLU A 508 -34.93 62.00 18.74
C GLU A 508 -34.50 63.32 18.07
N ARG A 509 -33.99 63.23 16.84
CA ARG A 509 -33.63 64.43 16.06
C ARG A 509 -34.85 65.29 15.74
N ASP A 510 -35.98 64.69 15.39
CA ASP A 510 -37.23 65.39 15.16
C ASP A 510 -37.82 65.98 16.44
N ARG A 511 -37.65 65.31 17.60
CA ARG A 511 -38.05 65.82 18.89
C ARG A 511 -37.23 67.06 19.24
N ILE A 512 -35.91 67.02 19.11
CA ILE A 512 -35.00 68.12 19.39
C ILE A 512 -35.28 69.30 18.46
N ALA A 513 -35.53 69.04 17.19
CA ALA A 513 -35.86 70.12 16.25
C ALA A 513 -37.17 70.89 16.63
N ARG A 514 -38.18 70.15 17.08
CA ARG A 514 -39.45 70.78 17.56
C ARG A 514 -39.23 71.57 18.83
N GLU A 515 -38.52 71.02 19.82
CA GLU A 515 -38.23 71.69 21.10
C GLU A 515 -37.41 72.98 20.88
N PHE A 516 -36.51 72.96 19.92
CA PHE A 516 -35.72 74.12 19.53
C PHE A 516 -36.61 75.18 18.84
N HIS A 517 -37.51 74.78 17.96
CA HIS A 517 -38.42 75.68 17.29
C HIS A 517 -39.37 76.38 18.28
N ASP A 518 -39.95 75.60 19.22
CA ASP A 518 -40.87 76.14 20.22
C ASP A 518 -40.16 77.11 21.18
N THR A 519 -38.91 76.81 21.53
CA THR A 519 -38.12 77.71 22.40
C THR A 519 -37.79 79.02 21.68
N LEU A 520 -37.44 78.96 20.40
CA LEU A 520 -37.10 80.10 19.59
C LEU A 520 -38.33 81.00 19.31
N GLU A 521 -39.48 80.40 19.08
CA GLU A 521 -40.76 81.12 18.92
C GLU A 521 -41.16 81.87 20.19
N GLN A 522 -41.03 81.25 21.40
CA GLN A 522 -41.30 81.88 22.68
C GLN A 522 -40.38 83.08 22.95
N GLU A 523 -39.09 82.96 22.67
CA GLU A 523 -38.12 83.99 22.85
C GLU A 523 -38.38 85.18 21.90
N LEU A 524 -38.68 84.90 20.64
CA LEU A 524 -39.02 85.94 19.65
C LEU A 524 -40.33 86.63 20.02
N ALA A 525 -41.33 85.88 20.49
CA ALA A 525 -42.57 86.46 20.96
C ALA A 525 -42.36 87.42 22.19
N ALA A 526 -41.48 86.98 23.14
CA ALA A 526 -41.15 87.82 24.28
C ALA A 526 -40.40 89.11 23.88
N ILE A 527 -39.51 89.05 22.87
CA ILE A 527 -38.82 90.19 22.29
C ILE A 527 -39.84 91.13 21.62
N THR A 528 -40.81 90.61 20.88
CA THR A 528 -41.88 91.39 20.26
C THR A 528 -42.69 92.13 21.29
N ILE A 529 -43.11 91.49 22.37
CA ILE A 529 -43.82 92.13 23.47
C ILE A 529 -43.02 93.29 24.07
N GLN A 530 -41.70 93.14 24.23
CA GLN A 530 -40.86 94.23 24.73
C GLN A 530 -40.76 95.39 23.70
N LEU A 531 -40.76 95.12 22.41
CA LEU A 531 -40.74 96.11 21.35
C LEU A 531 -42.10 96.87 21.32
N ASP A 532 -43.22 96.14 21.44
CA ASP A 532 -44.57 96.74 21.55
C ASP A 532 -44.68 97.64 22.78
N ALA A 533 -44.06 97.21 23.89
CA ALA A 533 -43.99 98.05 25.10
C ALA A 533 -43.12 99.31 24.85
N VAL A 534 -42.10 99.26 24.03
CA VAL A 534 -41.33 100.43 23.60
C VAL A 534 -42.23 101.40 22.82
N GLU A 535 -42.99 100.88 21.85
CA GLU A 535 -43.91 101.70 21.05
C GLU A 535 -44.97 102.36 21.87
N ALA A 536 -45.63 101.65 22.78
CA ALA A 536 -46.64 102.14 23.67
C ALA A 536 -46.15 103.25 24.64
N GLN A 537 -44.86 103.23 24.95
CA GLN A 537 -44.30 104.23 25.88
C GLN A 537 -43.47 105.34 25.22
N PHE A 538 -43.39 105.35 23.88
CA PHE A 538 -42.51 106.24 23.09
C PHE A 538 -42.90 107.69 23.27
N THR A 539 -44.23 108.03 23.43
CA THR A 539 -44.76 109.37 23.57
C THR A 539 -45.02 109.74 25.03
N GLY A 540 -45.19 108.76 25.97
CA GLY A 540 -45.56 109.00 27.33
C GLY A 540 -44.44 109.05 28.39
N SER A 541 -43.39 108.22 28.20
CA SER A 541 -42.24 108.15 29.11
C SER A 541 -40.97 107.66 28.40
N PRO A 542 -40.12 108.54 27.87
CA PRO A 542 -38.91 108.19 27.13
C PRO A 542 -37.87 107.36 27.92
N ALA A 543 -37.88 107.46 29.25
CA ALA A 543 -37.02 106.66 30.12
C ALA A 543 -37.49 105.20 30.21
N ALA A 544 -38.80 104.92 30.24
CA ALA A 544 -39.40 103.63 30.25
C ALA A 544 -39.15 102.93 28.88
N ALA A 545 -39.36 103.64 27.76
CA ALA A 545 -39.08 103.13 26.40
C ALA A 545 -37.64 102.70 26.21
N ARG A 546 -36.67 103.50 26.73
CA ARG A 546 -35.22 103.08 26.68
C ARG A 546 -34.92 101.82 27.49
N ARG A 547 -35.63 101.65 28.64
CA ARG A 547 -35.47 100.47 29.49
C ARG A 547 -35.99 99.19 28.76
N TYR A 548 -37.20 99.28 28.16
CA TYR A 548 -37.76 98.18 27.37
C TYR A 548 -36.91 97.86 26.12
N LEU A 549 -36.39 98.85 25.43
CA LEU A 549 -35.45 98.70 24.33
C LEU A 549 -34.16 97.97 24.77
N GLY A 550 -33.65 98.37 25.96
CA GLY A 550 -32.49 97.72 26.56
C GLY A 550 -32.75 96.22 26.87
N LEU A 551 -33.95 95.92 27.38
CA LEU A 551 -34.36 94.55 27.64
C LEU A 551 -34.49 93.74 26.33
N ALA A 552 -35.20 94.28 25.35
CA ALA A 552 -35.33 93.57 24.02
C ALA A 552 -33.98 93.31 23.39
N ARG A 553 -33.03 94.26 23.42
CA ARG A 553 -31.69 94.14 22.92
C ARG A 553 -30.88 93.07 23.68
N ASN A 554 -31.02 92.98 24.98
CA ASN A 554 -30.35 91.95 25.80
C ASN A 554 -30.95 90.54 25.49
N MET A 555 -32.29 90.41 25.38
CA MET A 555 -32.95 89.18 24.99
C MET A 555 -32.50 88.75 23.62
N THR A 556 -32.50 89.62 22.62
CA THR A 556 -32.00 89.29 21.26
C THR A 556 -30.58 88.73 21.26
N ARG A 557 -29.66 89.35 22.04
CA ARG A 557 -28.28 88.86 22.16
C ARG A 557 -28.21 87.52 22.82
N ARG A 558 -29.07 87.29 23.84
CA ARG A 558 -29.12 86.02 24.55
C ARG A 558 -29.66 84.88 23.61
N SER A 559 -30.79 85.11 22.95
CA SER A 559 -31.39 84.18 22.00
C SER A 559 -30.43 83.85 20.83
N LEU A 560 -29.70 84.83 20.30
CA LEU A 560 -28.70 84.60 19.23
C LEU A 560 -27.54 83.77 19.74
N SER A 561 -27.12 83.96 20.99
CA SER A 561 -26.08 83.15 21.62
C SER A 561 -26.55 81.70 21.83
N GLU A 562 -27.79 81.52 22.25
CA GLU A 562 -28.40 80.21 22.51
C GLU A 562 -28.66 79.42 21.19
N ALA A 563 -29.18 80.08 20.18
CA ALA A 563 -29.34 79.52 18.82
C ALA A 563 -28.02 79.07 18.21
N ARG A 564 -26.98 79.93 18.35
CA ARG A 564 -25.62 79.49 17.86
C ARG A 564 -25.09 78.29 18.62
N ARG A 565 -25.34 78.15 19.92
CA ARG A 565 -24.91 77.03 20.73
C ARG A 565 -25.62 75.74 20.28
N SER A 566 -26.93 75.76 20.08
CA SER A 566 -27.75 74.62 19.67
C SER A 566 -27.45 74.16 18.26
N VAL A 567 -27.19 75.04 17.30
CA VAL A 567 -26.77 74.73 15.97
C VAL A 567 -25.36 74.05 15.90
N TRP A 568 -24.49 74.46 16.86
CA TRP A 568 -23.14 73.89 16.96
C TRP A 568 -23.16 72.51 17.62
N ASP A 569 -24.01 72.24 18.59
CA ASP A 569 -24.14 70.86 19.15
C ASP A 569 -24.69 69.84 18.14
N LEU A 570 -25.50 70.32 17.20
CA LEU A 570 -25.98 69.47 16.08
C LEU A 570 -24.93 69.20 15.00
N ARG A 571 -23.76 69.89 14.96
CA ARG A 571 -22.75 69.82 13.93
C ARG A 571 -21.49 69.03 14.30
N SER A 572 -21.56 68.25 15.37
CA SER A 572 -20.40 67.47 15.90
C SER A 572 -20.03 66.22 15.02
N HIS A 573 -20.00 66.36 13.72
CA HIS A 573 -19.64 65.29 12.78
C HIS A 573 -18.18 65.26 12.35
N LEU A 574 -17.28 66.12 12.87
CA LEU A 574 -15.89 66.21 12.46
C LEU A 574 -15.03 64.96 12.83
N LEU A 575 -15.53 64.10 13.72
CA LEU A 575 -14.80 62.92 14.22
C LEU A 575 -15.27 61.58 13.65
N GLU A 576 -16.29 61.53 12.81
CA GLU A 576 -16.80 60.26 12.29
C GLU A 576 -15.93 59.64 11.20
N ASN A 577 -15.10 60.41 10.49
CA ASN A 577 -14.32 59.94 9.35
C ASN A 577 -12.84 60.36 9.30
N SER A 578 -12.30 61.07 10.35
CA SER A 578 -10.91 61.51 10.39
C SER A 578 -10.25 61.14 11.73
N ASP A 579 -8.91 60.97 11.76
CA ASP A 579 -8.17 60.82 13.01
C ASP A 579 -8.04 62.14 13.76
N LEU A 580 -7.74 62.07 15.08
CA LEU A 580 -7.65 63.23 15.93
C LEU A 580 -6.62 64.26 15.46
N ALA A 581 -5.48 63.81 14.90
CA ALA A 581 -4.44 64.71 14.40
C ALA A 581 -4.89 65.48 13.17
N SER A 582 -5.61 64.84 12.26
CA SER A 582 -6.27 65.47 11.12
C SER A 582 -7.35 66.47 11.54
N ALA A 583 -8.18 66.07 12.52
CA ALA A 583 -9.22 66.93 13.04
C ALA A 583 -8.64 68.21 13.75
N LEU A 584 -7.52 68.07 14.49
CA LEU A 584 -6.80 69.20 15.08
C LEU A 584 -6.20 70.07 13.99
N THR A 585 -5.68 69.53 12.92
CA THR A 585 -5.11 70.32 11.81
C THR A 585 -6.24 71.11 11.09
N GLU A 586 -7.36 70.45 10.85
CA GLU A 586 -8.51 71.07 10.20
C GLU A 586 -9.17 72.19 11.09
N LEU A 587 -9.13 72.00 12.41
CA LEU A 587 -9.56 73.01 13.38
C LEU A 587 -8.64 74.22 13.37
N THR A 588 -7.33 74.04 13.30
CA THR A 588 -6.33 75.10 13.47
C THR A 588 -6.02 75.88 12.21
N ALA A 589 -6.16 75.29 11.04
CA ALA A 589 -5.83 75.93 9.77
C ALA A 589 -6.62 77.25 9.50
N PRO A 590 -7.94 77.27 9.67
CA PRO A 590 -8.69 78.57 9.47
C PRO A 590 -8.37 79.61 10.56
N LEU A 591 -8.01 79.15 11.77
CA LEU A 591 -7.66 80.10 12.87
C LEU A 591 -6.29 80.73 12.61
N SER A 592 -5.33 79.96 12.11
CA SER A 592 -4.03 80.49 11.70
C SER A 592 -4.14 81.48 10.55
N ALA A 593 -4.93 81.16 9.52
CA ALA A 593 -5.15 81.96 8.33
C ALA A 593 -5.86 83.31 8.71
N ALA A 594 -6.82 83.30 9.67
CA ALA A 594 -7.58 84.46 10.06
C ALA A 594 -6.83 85.37 11.01
N SER A 595 -5.98 84.87 11.90
CA SER A 595 -5.27 85.63 12.94
C SER A 595 -3.87 86.11 12.53
N GLY A 596 -3.26 85.54 11.48
CA GLY A 596 -1.86 85.84 11.11
C GLY A 596 -0.84 85.28 12.10
N VAL A 597 -1.28 84.40 13.05
CA VAL A 597 -0.40 83.71 14.01
C VAL A 597 -0.07 82.33 13.44
N GLU A 598 1.20 81.91 13.46
CA GLU A 598 1.65 80.59 13.01
C GLU A 598 1.17 79.55 14.05
N ILE A 599 0.19 78.68 13.63
CA ILE A 599 -0.25 77.57 14.45
C ILE A 599 0.20 76.27 13.81
N THR A 600 1.06 75.58 14.50
CA THR A 600 1.64 74.27 13.99
C THR A 600 1.08 73.11 14.80
N VAL A 601 0.58 72.08 14.09
CA VAL A 601 0.15 70.81 14.70
C VAL A 601 1.17 69.74 14.37
N LEU A 602 1.72 69.14 15.39
CA LEU A 602 2.70 68.03 15.27
C LEU A 602 2.15 66.76 15.95
N SER A 603 2.24 65.64 15.28
CA SER A 603 1.89 64.35 15.84
C SER A 603 3.10 63.45 15.90
N SER A 604 3.28 62.73 16.99
CA SER A 604 4.39 61.76 17.16
C SER A 604 3.91 60.47 17.82
N GLY A 605 4.61 59.35 17.50
CA GLY A 605 4.19 58.00 17.91
C GLY A 605 3.25 57.36 16.89
N VAL A 606 2.72 56.17 17.20
CA VAL A 606 1.79 55.45 16.34
C VAL A 606 0.37 55.93 16.59
N PRO A 607 -0.30 56.56 15.62
CA PRO A 607 -1.68 57.01 15.79
C PRO A 607 -2.61 55.84 16.13
N ARG A 608 -3.49 56.03 17.06
CA ARG A 608 -4.54 55.07 17.43
C ARG A 608 -5.85 55.79 17.73
N LYS A 609 -6.94 55.11 17.49
CA LYS A 609 -8.26 55.65 17.76
C LYS A 609 -8.51 55.74 19.27
N LEU A 610 -8.88 56.93 19.75
CA LEU A 610 -9.22 57.13 21.12
C LEU A 610 -10.75 56.99 21.33
N PRO A 611 -11.21 56.83 22.57
CA PRO A 611 -12.63 56.94 22.84
C PRO A 611 -13.19 58.28 22.34
N ALA A 612 -14.35 58.25 21.69
CA ALA A 612 -14.94 59.42 21.05
C ALA A 612 -15.07 60.64 22.03
N LEU A 613 -15.33 60.35 23.29
CA LEU A 613 -15.41 61.39 24.35
C LEU A 613 -14.03 62.03 24.55
N THR A 614 -12.95 61.26 24.52
CA THR A 614 -11.58 61.77 24.68
C THR A 614 -11.20 62.68 23.51
N GLU A 615 -11.47 62.23 22.30
CA GLU A 615 -11.18 62.98 21.06
C GLU A 615 -11.96 64.29 21.06
N HIS A 616 -13.24 64.26 21.47
CA HIS A 616 -14.06 65.42 21.56
C HIS A 616 -13.50 66.44 22.57
N HIS A 617 -13.13 66.01 23.78
CA HIS A 617 -12.57 66.89 24.77
C HIS A 617 -11.18 67.43 24.39
N PHE A 618 -10.37 66.69 23.75
CA PHE A 618 -9.07 67.21 23.22
C PHE A 618 -9.27 68.32 22.21
N LEU A 619 -10.19 68.12 21.24
CA LEU A 619 -10.55 69.20 20.30
C LEU A 619 -11.05 70.44 20.98
N ARG A 620 -11.91 70.29 21.99
CA ARG A 620 -12.50 71.45 22.74
C ARG A 620 -11.43 72.20 23.55
N VAL A 621 -10.53 71.45 24.24
CA VAL A 621 -9.47 72.14 25.01
C VAL A 621 -8.50 72.85 24.07
N THR A 622 -8.18 72.22 22.92
CA THR A 622 -7.33 72.86 21.90
C THR A 622 -7.96 74.16 21.40
N GLN A 623 -9.24 74.11 21.09
CA GLN A 623 -9.98 75.34 20.63
C GLN A 623 -9.96 76.43 21.64
N GLU A 624 -10.23 76.13 22.92
CA GLU A 624 -10.25 77.11 23.98
C GLU A 624 -8.87 77.69 24.29
N ALA A 625 -7.84 76.81 24.28
CA ALA A 625 -6.47 77.26 24.53
C ALA A 625 -5.96 78.19 23.41
N ILE A 626 -6.25 77.85 22.14
CA ILE A 626 -5.91 78.72 21.01
C ILE A 626 -6.66 80.01 21.07
N ALA A 627 -7.97 80.01 21.38
CA ALA A 627 -8.75 81.21 21.55
C ALA A 627 -8.19 82.12 22.64
N ASN A 628 -7.72 81.55 23.73
CA ASN A 628 -7.10 82.31 24.84
C ASN A 628 -5.73 82.88 24.40
N ALA A 629 -4.91 82.12 23.68
CA ALA A 629 -3.66 82.61 23.17
C ALA A 629 -3.82 83.75 22.14
N LEU A 630 -4.79 83.64 21.25
CA LEU A 630 -5.11 84.69 20.26
C LEU A 630 -5.70 85.99 20.91
N LYS A 631 -6.54 85.82 21.96
CA LYS A 631 -7.21 87.00 22.62
C LYS A 631 -6.34 87.68 23.64
N HIS A 632 -5.56 86.92 24.39
CA HIS A 632 -4.97 87.42 25.62
C HIS A 632 -3.45 87.39 25.62
N ALA A 633 -2.78 86.49 24.89
CA ALA A 633 -1.33 86.28 24.98
C ALA A 633 -0.53 87.16 24.03
N GLY A 634 -1.10 87.62 22.92
CA GLY A 634 -0.34 88.32 21.85
C GLY A 634 0.73 87.43 21.24
N ALA A 635 0.50 86.15 21.22
CA ALA A 635 1.41 85.15 20.72
C ALA A 635 1.65 85.27 19.19
N LYS A 636 2.86 85.00 18.72
CA LYS A 636 3.20 84.95 17.31
C LYS A 636 3.19 83.54 16.79
N LYS A 637 3.43 82.58 17.71
CA LYS A 637 3.48 81.16 17.37
C LYS A 637 2.78 80.32 18.43
N ILE A 638 1.93 79.35 18.00
CA ILE A 638 1.28 78.38 18.83
C ILE A 638 1.63 76.97 18.30
N ASN A 639 2.18 76.12 19.15
CA ASN A 639 2.51 74.74 18.83
C ASN A 639 1.50 73.82 19.57
N VAL A 640 0.83 72.99 18.80
CA VAL A 640 -0.02 71.91 19.27
C VAL A 640 0.68 70.57 18.99
N THR A 641 1.00 69.83 20.03
CA THR A 641 1.72 68.57 19.89
C THR A 641 0.88 67.43 20.48
N LEU A 642 0.61 66.41 19.65
CA LEU A 642 -0.11 65.21 20.06
C LEU A 642 0.88 64.02 20.07
N ASN A 643 1.16 63.53 21.27
CA ASN A 643 2.13 62.45 21.47
C ASN A 643 1.44 61.14 21.87
N TYR A 644 1.51 60.14 21.00
CA TYR A 644 1.04 58.76 21.29
C TYR A 644 2.17 57.96 21.96
N LYS A 645 2.12 57.82 23.29
CA LYS A 645 3.09 57.02 24.07
C LYS A 645 2.51 55.66 24.40
N SER A 646 3.37 54.71 24.74
CA SER A 646 2.95 53.35 25.16
C SER A 646 2.11 53.35 26.44
N THR A 647 2.19 54.41 27.26
CA THR A 647 1.48 54.55 28.54
C THR A 647 0.25 55.46 28.48
N GLY A 648 -0.04 56.04 27.30
CA GLY A 648 -1.16 56.97 27.17
C GLY A 648 -0.98 57.97 26.04
N VAL A 649 -1.88 58.92 25.91
CA VAL A 649 -1.81 59.98 24.91
C VAL A 649 -1.71 61.34 25.59
N GLN A 650 -0.81 62.17 25.09
CA GLN A 650 -0.53 63.50 25.62
C GLN A 650 -0.81 64.57 24.56
N LEU A 651 -1.65 65.50 24.88
CA LEU A 651 -1.87 66.74 24.12
C LEU A 651 -1.12 67.82 24.81
N ARG A 652 -0.28 68.58 24.09
CA ARG A 652 0.49 69.70 24.60
C ARG A 652 0.29 70.90 23.70
N LEU A 653 -0.07 72.03 24.28
CA LEU A 653 -0.18 73.29 23.59
C LEU A 653 0.76 74.31 24.25
N CYS A 654 1.53 74.96 23.39
CA CYS A 654 2.50 75.99 23.81
C CYS A 654 2.30 77.23 22.96
N ASP A 655 2.15 78.43 23.58
CA ASP A 655 2.28 79.71 22.91
C ASP A 655 3.50 80.50 23.39
N ASP A 656 3.98 81.40 22.55
CA ASP A 656 5.15 82.26 22.78
C ASP A 656 4.70 83.71 23.27
N GLY A 657 3.49 83.79 23.80
CA GLY A 657 2.90 85.09 24.21
C GLY A 657 3.44 85.61 25.50
N MET A 658 2.76 86.72 26.03
CA MET A 658 3.20 87.41 27.23
C MET A 658 3.10 86.57 28.50
N GLY A 659 2.42 85.40 28.49
CA GLY A 659 2.20 84.56 29.65
C GLY A 659 1.47 85.33 30.79
N PHE A 660 1.21 84.60 31.88
CA PHE A 660 0.55 85.20 33.09
C PHE A 660 0.96 84.43 34.34
N ASP A 661 0.70 84.99 35.51
CA ASP A 661 0.88 84.28 36.75
C ASP A 661 -0.41 83.50 37.09
N PRO A 662 -0.41 82.17 37.07
CA PRO A 662 -1.60 81.37 37.37
C PRO A 662 -2.16 81.58 38.77
N ALA A 663 -1.35 82.02 39.76
CA ALA A 663 -1.79 82.22 41.12
C ALA A 663 -2.59 83.51 41.28
N THR A 664 -2.32 84.53 40.48
CA THR A 664 -3.02 85.79 40.50
C THR A 664 -4.22 85.86 39.56
N ALA A 665 -4.22 85.00 38.54
CA ALA A 665 -5.33 84.96 37.59
C ALA A 665 -6.69 84.53 38.19
N GLY A 666 -6.70 83.92 39.37
CA GLY A 666 -7.94 83.54 40.11
C GLY A 666 -8.64 84.60 40.93
N GLN A 667 -8.00 85.79 41.13
CA GLN A 667 -8.53 86.84 42.09
C GLN A 667 -9.14 88.09 41.44
N ALA A 668 -8.94 88.29 40.15
CA ALA A 668 -9.51 89.44 39.45
C ALA A 668 -10.87 89.07 38.82
N GLY A 669 -11.96 89.63 39.43
CA GLY A 669 -13.33 89.35 39.03
C GLY A 669 -13.67 89.78 37.62
N GLY A 670 -13.53 88.94 36.68
CA GLY A 670 -13.95 89.16 35.29
C GLY A 670 -13.39 88.11 34.33
N GLY A 671 -14.08 86.97 34.17
CA GLY A 671 -14.00 86.24 32.88
C GLY A 671 -13.05 85.10 32.71
N HIS A 672 -12.54 84.43 33.75
CA HIS A 672 -11.62 83.28 33.60
C HIS A 672 -12.31 81.90 33.56
N PHE A 673 -13.51 81.80 33.00
CA PHE A 673 -14.26 80.54 32.83
C PHE A 673 -13.56 79.55 31.91
N GLY A 674 -12.74 80.02 30.98
CA GLY A 674 -12.06 79.15 29.98
C GLY A 674 -11.03 78.18 30.59
N LEU A 675 -10.20 78.64 31.56
CA LEU A 675 -9.22 77.78 32.24
C LEU A 675 -9.90 76.74 33.15
N LEU A 676 -10.99 77.09 33.82
CA LEU A 676 -11.75 76.17 34.62
C LEU A 676 -12.45 75.09 33.72
N ASP A 677 -13.05 75.53 32.61
CA ASP A 677 -13.71 74.66 31.65
C ASP A 677 -12.72 73.66 31.05
N MET A 678 -11.50 74.10 30.71
CA MET A 678 -10.44 73.16 30.20
C MET A 678 -10.03 72.12 31.25
N ARG A 679 -9.91 72.47 32.51
CA ARG A 679 -9.62 71.58 33.64
C ARG A 679 -10.75 70.55 33.83
N GLU A 680 -11.96 71.00 33.91
CA GLU A 680 -13.14 70.14 34.06
C GLU A 680 -13.29 69.16 32.89
N ARG A 681 -12.99 69.59 31.67
CA ARG A 681 -13.02 68.74 30.50
C ARG A 681 -11.95 67.67 30.56
N ALA A 682 -10.73 67.98 31.04
CA ALA A 682 -9.70 67.03 31.27
C ALA A 682 -10.09 66.01 32.36
N GLU A 683 -10.69 66.46 33.46
CA GLU A 683 -11.16 65.57 34.54
C GLU A 683 -12.26 64.60 34.05
N LYS A 684 -13.20 65.05 33.19
CA LYS A 684 -14.27 64.22 32.63
C LYS A 684 -13.75 62.99 31.81
N ILE A 685 -12.53 63.06 31.31
CA ILE A 685 -11.90 61.99 30.58
C ILE A 685 -10.80 61.32 31.40
N GLY A 686 -10.72 61.57 32.70
CA GLY A 686 -9.69 61.00 33.55
C GLY A 686 -8.27 61.46 33.19
N ALA A 687 -8.13 62.57 32.55
CA ALA A 687 -6.83 63.10 32.12
C ALA A 687 -6.18 63.96 33.21
N HIS A 688 -4.87 63.91 33.33
CA HIS A 688 -4.07 64.79 34.12
C HIS A 688 -3.90 66.14 33.37
N PHE A 689 -4.31 67.24 33.95
CA PHE A 689 -4.16 68.60 33.41
C PHE A 689 -3.06 69.36 34.10
N SER A 690 -2.12 69.91 33.38
CA SER A 690 -1.10 70.83 33.91
C SER A 690 -1.02 72.09 33.09
N LEU A 691 -0.89 73.22 33.78
CA LEU A 691 -0.75 74.54 33.17
C LEU A 691 0.50 75.20 33.74
N HIS A 692 1.37 75.59 32.85
CA HIS A 692 2.59 76.33 33.16
C HIS A 692 2.58 77.67 32.41
N SER A 693 2.55 78.79 33.12
CA SER A 693 2.67 80.16 32.54
C SER A 693 3.48 81.05 33.46
N ARG A 694 4.25 81.91 32.88
CA ARG A 694 5.00 82.92 33.57
C ARG A 694 4.99 84.22 32.75
N PRO A 695 4.86 85.43 33.37
CA PRO A 695 4.96 86.67 32.62
C PRO A 695 6.24 86.75 31.77
N GLY A 696 6.11 87.03 30.48
CA GLY A 696 7.16 87.11 29.48
C GLY A 696 7.61 85.80 28.86
N ASN A 697 7.07 84.60 29.25
CA ASN A 697 7.52 83.28 28.79
C ASN A 697 6.42 82.40 28.16
N GLY A 698 5.31 82.98 27.72
CA GLY A 698 4.20 82.24 27.11
C GLY A 698 3.44 81.31 28.04
N THR A 699 2.57 80.48 27.49
CA THR A 699 1.72 79.54 28.26
C THR A 699 1.90 78.11 27.64
N GLU A 700 2.03 77.13 28.53
CA GLU A 700 2.00 75.74 28.22
C GLU A 700 0.84 75.00 28.93
N ILE A 701 0.05 74.30 28.14
CA ILE A 701 -1.02 73.43 28.61
C ILE A 701 -0.70 72.03 28.20
N VAL A 702 -0.73 71.15 29.19
CA VAL A 702 -0.48 69.69 28.90
C VAL A 702 -1.59 68.84 29.48
N ILE A 703 -2.16 68.00 28.67
CA ILE A 703 -3.21 67.04 29.06
C ILE A 703 -2.73 65.65 28.73
N THR A 704 -2.74 64.77 29.72
CA THR A 704 -2.29 63.41 29.57
C THR A 704 -3.37 62.42 29.99
N VAL A 705 -3.79 61.55 29.08
CA VAL A 705 -4.73 60.43 29.32
C VAL A 705 -3.92 59.15 29.37
N ALA A 706 -3.99 58.41 30.47
CA ALA A 706 -3.39 57.09 30.60
C ALA A 706 -4.26 56.02 29.92
N ASP A 707 -3.65 55.01 29.34
CA ASP A 707 -4.39 53.82 28.81
C ASP A 707 -4.95 53.00 29.98
N ALA A 708 -6.16 52.55 29.85
CA ALA A 708 -6.91 51.77 30.87
C ALA A 708 -6.29 50.41 31.25
N GLY A 709 -5.10 50.06 30.70
CA GLY A 709 -4.34 48.83 31.00
C GLY A 709 -3.10 49.05 31.88
N HIS A 710 -2.76 50.25 32.29
CA HIS A 710 -1.58 50.57 33.11
C HIS A 710 -1.93 51.49 34.26
N ALA A 711 -2.79 51.01 35.17
CA ALA A 711 -2.90 51.62 36.50
C ALA A 711 -1.67 51.14 37.30
N PRO A 712 -0.82 52.02 37.88
CA PRO A 712 0.20 51.61 38.80
C PRO A 712 -0.45 51.01 40.03
N ASN A 713 -0.09 49.79 40.35
CA ASN A 713 -0.50 49.04 41.54
C ASN A 713 0.08 49.75 42.75
N LEU A 714 -0.66 50.65 43.32
CA LEU A 714 -0.38 51.20 44.63
C LEU A 714 -0.87 50.18 45.66
N ALA A 715 0.08 49.43 46.24
CA ALA A 715 -0.15 48.57 47.38
C ALA A 715 -0.72 49.42 48.57
N PRO A 716 -1.73 48.91 49.28
CA PRO A 716 -2.19 49.54 50.46
C PRO A 716 -1.15 49.46 51.57
N PRO A 717 -1.02 50.45 52.45
CA PRO A 717 -0.12 50.43 53.62
C PRO A 717 -0.61 49.36 54.59
N GLY A 718 0.33 48.49 55.01
CA GLY A 718 0.11 47.44 55.98
C GLY A 718 -0.37 48.11 57.33
N HIS A 719 -1.38 47.48 57.87
CA HIS A 719 -1.64 47.57 59.30
C HIS A 719 -1.03 46.38 59.98
N GLU A 720 -0.25 46.60 61.03
CA GLU A 720 0.17 45.62 62.02
C GLU A 720 -1.00 44.78 62.53
#